data_3adf48cbb837c7351b6f5c1050e9622d
#
_entry.id   3adf48cbb837c7351b6f5c1050e9622d
#
_cell.length_a   1.000
_cell.length_b   1.000
_cell.length_c   1.000
_cell.angle_alpha   90.00
_cell.angle_beta   90.00
_cell.angle_gamma   90.00
#
_symmetry.space_group_name_H-M   'P 1'
#
loop_
_entity.id
_entity.type
_entity.pdbx_description
1 polymer ?
#
loop_
_entity_poly.entity_id
_entity_poly.type
_entity_poly.pdbx_seq_one_letter_code
_entity_poly.pdbx_strand_id
1 'polypeptide(L)'
;MQRRLCALARVIAGLSLAACASSGGANLSTVPPSPDPRVGLRAGVVRIDTANRRVLEVTPAAQAAWNLRLIVNRPSSDKFIGVTNSDLAFFRNYVIQGNYNGFQVWDISNPAAPALKVGYLCPASQSDVSVYKNLLFVSGEGMGGRLDCGTQGVHDSVSAQRLRGLRIFDISDIANPQYIANVQTCRGSHTHSVVIDPNDTANVYVYISGSAPVRSPTELPGCVAASPDSSPNSARFRIEVIKVPLATPQQAAIVSSPRIFDSLTAPATHAEAPEDVARAAKAAADARARGGFTASVNGLEYVLGPGFISPMLDSVVRARKGTGAPMAADSAALRAAIQGIVDVMVGAPKPGTANGVRPGPEQCHDITAYPAIGLAGGACAGYGLLLDIHDVAHPRRIGAVSDSNFSYWHSATFNNDGTKLLFSDEWGGGGGPKCRATDKREWGADAIFTLDDRRMTFRSYYKLPAPQTELENCVAHNGSLIPIPGRDIMVQAWYQGGISVFDWTDAAHPTEIAFFDRGPMDGTNPVGAGSWSAYWYNGHVYSSEIARGLDVLDLLPSGFLSNNEIEAAKLVHWDYFNTQDQPRIVWPPSFFVAGAYVDQLARSNGLAPERVAAVRQALDRAQKLSGAERRAALTQLATQLGGDAAGAADGAKVRALAAAVNELANAQP
;
A
#
# COMPACT_ATOMS: atom_id res chain seq x y z
N MET A 1 -18.33 -74.81 -3.97
CA MET A 1 -19.63 -74.49 -3.34
C MET A 1 -19.92 -73.06 -3.60
N GLN A 2 -20.62 -72.72 -4.65
CA GLN A 2 -22.05 -72.48 -4.80
C GLN A 2 -22.51 -71.42 -3.74
N ARG A 3 -23.04 -70.24 -4.03
CA ARG A 3 -24.11 -69.86 -4.95
C ARG A 3 -24.17 -68.28 -5.07
N ARG A 4 -24.31 -67.76 -6.29
CA ARG A 4 -25.41 -66.99 -6.94
C ARG A 4 -25.62 -65.61 -6.44
N LEU A 5 -25.27 -64.59 -7.28
CA LEU A 5 -26.09 -63.84 -8.23
C LEU A 5 -27.42 -63.28 -7.68
N CYS A 6 -27.51 -61.96 -7.64
CA CYS A 6 -28.67 -61.24 -8.19
C CYS A 6 -28.30 -59.80 -8.52
N ALA A 7 -28.37 -59.47 -9.80
CA ALA A 7 -28.31 -58.13 -10.36
C ALA A 7 -29.66 -57.43 -10.15
N LEU A 8 -29.66 -56.17 -9.74
CA LEU A 8 -30.81 -55.28 -9.90
C LEU A 8 -30.33 -53.97 -10.51
N ALA A 9 -30.58 -53.83 -11.80
CA ALA A 9 -30.50 -52.57 -12.51
C ALA A 9 -31.63 -51.65 -12.01
N ARG A 10 -31.30 -50.47 -11.49
CA ARG A 10 -32.26 -49.37 -11.33
C ARG A 10 -31.92 -48.28 -12.34
N VAL A 11 -32.80 -48.17 -13.31
CA VAL A 11 -32.94 -47.04 -14.21
C VAL A 11 -33.37 -45.82 -13.34
N ILE A 12 -32.53 -44.82 -13.24
CA ILE A 12 -32.92 -43.52 -12.71
C ILE A 12 -33.13 -42.60 -13.92
N ALA A 13 -34.41 -42.30 -14.20
CA ALA A 13 -34.82 -41.29 -15.17
C ALA A 13 -34.34 -39.91 -14.68
N GLY A 14 -33.53 -39.26 -15.51
CA GLY A 14 -33.13 -37.86 -15.29
C GLY A 14 -34.32 -36.95 -15.47
N LEU A 15 -34.82 -36.35 -14.41
CA LEU A 15 -35.61 -35.12 -14.48
C LEU A 15 -34.66 -33.93 -14.53
N SER A 16 -34.50 -33.38 -15.71
CA SER A 16 -33.91 -32.08 -15.93
C SER A 16 -34.88 -31.01 -15.39
N LEU A 17 -34.68 -30.59 -14.16
CA LEU A 17 -35.29 -29.35 -13.66
C LEU A 17 -34.56 -28.16 -14.32
N ALA A 18 -35.15 -27.65 -15.40
CA ALA A 18 -34.83 -26.31 -15.86
C ALA A 18 -35.32 -25.32 -14.78
N ALA A 19 -34.42 -24.90 -13.93
CA ALA A 19 -34.64 -23.77 -13.04
C ALA A 19 -34.71 -22.52 -13.91
N CYS A 20 -35.94 -22.05 -14.20
CA CYS A 20 -36.17 -20.68 -14.63
C CYS A 20 -35.66 -19.78 -13.50
N ALA A 21 -34.47 -19.24 -13.63
CA ALA A 21 -34.01 -18.13 -12.80
C ALA A 21 -34.90 -16.92 -13.11
N SER A 22 -35.96 -16.74 -12.32
CA SER A 22 -36.62 -15.45 -12.22
C SER A 22 -35.59 -14.49 -11.65
N SER A 23 -35.19 -13.49 -12.41
CA SER A 23 -34.41 -12.34 -11.98
C SER A 23 -35.24 -11.42 -11.07
N GLY A 24 -35.70 -11.94 -9.95
CA GLY A 24 -36.09 -11.13 -8.81
C GLY A 24 -34.79 -10.68 -8.16
N GLY A 25 -34.39 -9.43 -8.33
CA GLY A 25 -33.25 -8.85 -7.66
C GLY A 25 -33.44 -9.04 -6.15
N ALA A 26 -32.66 -9.92 -5.54
CA ALA A 26 -32.54 -9.97 -4.11
C ALA A 26 -32.12 -8.56 -3.66
N ASN A 27 -32.89 -7.92 -2.79
CA ASN A 27 -32.48 -6.69 -2.11
C ASN A 27 -31.27 -7.04 -1.25
N LEU A 28 -30.08 -6.88 -1.81
CA LEU A 28 -28.82 -7.08 -1.09
C LEU A 28 -28.72 -6.00 0.00
N SER A 29 -28.37 -6.40 1.21
CA SER A 29 -28.29 -5.48 2.35
C SER A 29 -27.25 -4.40 2.11
N THR A 30 -27.64 -3.15 2.44
CA THR A 30 -26.72 -2.00 2.58
C THR A 30 -26.35 -1.75 4.05
N VAL A 31 -26.73 -2.66 4.95
CA VAL A 31 -26.45 -2.54 6.39
C VAL A 31 -25.22 -3.41 6.70
N PRO A 32 -24.18 -2.83 7.30
CA PRO A 32 -23.04 -3.60 7.82
C PRO A 32 -23.49 -4.65 8.83
N PRO A 33 -22.78 -5.79 8.95
CA PRO A 33 -23.12 -6.79 9.95
C PRO A 33 -23.01 -6.22 11.36
N SER A 34 -24.02 -6.53 12.19
CA SER A 34 -24.05 -6.11 13.60
C SER A 34 -24.50 -7.29 14.48
N PRO A 35 -23.70 -7.75 15.46
CA PRO A 35 -22.36 -7.22 15.79
C PRO A 35 -21.35 -7.41 14.66
N ASP A 36 -20.30 -6.58 14.64
CA ASP A 36 -19.23 -6.72 13.66
C ASP A 36 -18.46 -8.04 13.90
N PRO A 37 -18.38 -8.95 12.91
CA PRO A 37 -17.80 -10.27 13.08
C PRO A 37 -16.27 -10.26 13.24
N ARG A 38 -15.60 -9.13 13.05
CA ARG A 38 -14.17 -8.96 13.33
C ARG A 38 -13.88 -8.88 14.82
N VAL A 39 -14.84 -8.38 15.61
CA VAL A 39 -14.64 -8.18 17.04
C VAL A 39 -14.55 -9.53 17.77
N GLY A 40 -13.41 -9.76 18.43
CA GLY A 40 -13.19 -10.98 19.22
C GLY A 40 -12.85 -12.20 18.38
N LEU A 41 -12.32 -12.04 17.18
CA LEU A 41 -11.80 -13.15 16.39
C LEU A 41 -10.77 -13.93 17.20
N ARG A 42 -10.86 -15.27 17.12
CA ARG A 42 -9.91 -16.16 17.77
C ARG A 42 -8.51 -15.95 17.19
N ALA A 43 -7.55 -15.71 18.08
CA ALA A 43 -6.15 -15.60 17.72
C ALA A 43 -5.58 -16.90 17.14
N GLY A 44 -4.53 -16.77 16.35
CA GLY A 44 -3.68 -17.86 15.95
C GLY A 44 -2.79 -18.34 17.11
N VAL A 45 -2.07 -19.43 16.86
CA VAL A 45 -1.00 -19.94 17.74
C VAL A 45 0.29 -19.94 16.93
N VAL A 46 1.28 -19.21 17.41
CA VAL A 46 2.57 -19.04 16.75
C VAL A 46 3.66 -19.76 17.55
N ARG A 47 4.55 -20.43 16.83
CA ARG A 47 5.77 -21.01 17.37
C ARG A 47 6.98 -20.31 16.78
N ILE A 48 7.93 -19.94 17.64
CA ILE A 48 9.23 -19.43 17.22
C ILE A 48 10.19 -20.59 16.99
N ASP A 49 10.64 -20.76 15.76
CA ASP A 49 11.74 -21.65 15.40
C ASP A 49 13.06 -20.89 15.62
N THR A 50 13.63 -21.07 16.82
CA THR A 50 14.86 -20.36 17.20
C THR A 50 16.08 -20.79 16.41
N ALA A 51 16.10 -22.02 15.87
CA ALA A 51 17.21 -22.52 15.07
C ALA A 51 17.26 -21.84 13.69
N ASN A 52 16.11 -21.67 13.08
CA ASN A 52 16.01 -21.06 11.75
C ASN A 52 15.54 -19.60 11.80
N ARG A 53 15.38 -19.02 12.98
CA ARG A 53 14.93 -17.62 13.21
C ARG A 53 13.63 -17.27 12.49
N ARG A 54 12.64 -18.15 12.53
CA ARG A 54 11.35 -17.95 11.88
C ARG A 54 10.17 -18.12 12.85
N VAL A 55 9.14 -17.34 12.54
CA VAL A 55 7.83 -17.44 13.19
C VAL A 55 6.96 -18.37 12.35
N LEU A 56 6.34 -19.35 12.98
CA LEU A 56 5.45 -20.31 12.33
C LEU A 56 4.07 -20.22 12.97
N GLU A 57 3.05 -19.97 12.15
CA GLU A 57 1.67 -20.07 12.60
C GLU A 57 1.28 -21.55 12.68
N VAL A 58 1.13 -22.07 13.90
CA VAL A 58 0.85 -23.50 14.15
C VAL A 58 -0.65 -23.77 14.04
N THR A 59 -1.47 -22.83 14.53
CA THR A 59 -2.92 -22.85 14.37
C THR A 59 -3.33 -21.53 13.74
N PRO A 60 -3.94 -21.53 12.55
CA PRO A 60 -4.37 -20.29 11.91
C PRO A 60 -5.36 -19.52 12.75
N ALA A 61 -5.26 -18.18 12.73
CA ALA A 61 -6.25 -17.30 13.31
C ALA A 61 -7.63 -17.50 12.65
N ALA A 62 -8.70 -17.16 13.36
CA ALA A 62 -10.03 -17.10 12.76
C ALA A 62 -10.11 -15.98 11.72
N GLN A 63 -11.08 -16.07 10.83
CA GLN A 63 -11.27 -15.09 9.75
C GLN A 63 -12.69 -14.56 9.73
N ALA A 64 -12.84 -13.31 9.34
CA ALA A 64 -14.12 -12.68 9.04
C ALA A 64 -14.05 -11.98 7.67
N ALA A 65 -15.15 -12.02 6.93
CA ALA A 65 -15.26 -11.33 5.65
C ALA A 65 -16.68 -10.84 5.43
N TRP A 66 -16.80 -9.72 4.74
CA TRP A 66 -18.08 -9.17 4.32
C TRP A 66 -17.92 -8.50 2.96
N ASN A 67 -18.71 -8.92 1.98
CA ASN A 67 -18.67 -8.46 0.58
C ASN A 67 -17.27 -8.61 -0.09
N LEU A 68 -16.33 -9.26 0.55
CA LEU A 68 -15.00 -9.60 0.07
C LEU A 68 -14.72 -11.07 0.40
N ARG A 69 -14.12 -11.82 -0.51
CA ARG A 69 -13.87 -13.25 -0.36
C ARG A 69 -12.41 -13.57 -0.62
N LEU A 70 -11.74 -14.19 0.34
CA LEU A 70 -10.41 -14.78 0.11
C LEU A 70 -10.55 -15.94 -0.87
N ILE A 71 -9.85 -15.88 -2.00
CA ILE A 71 -9.77 -16.97 -2.98
C ILE A 71 -8.69 -17.94 -2.55
N VAL A 72 -7.50 -17.42 -2.27
CA VAL A 72 -6.33 -18.22 -1.89
C VAL A 72 -5.32 -17.38 -1.11
N ASN A 73 -4.60 -18.01 -0.19
CA ASN A 73 -3.35 -17.55 0.37
C ASN A 73 -2.20 -18.41 -0.17
N ARG A 74 -1.11 -17.78 -0.59
CA ARG A 74 0.13 -18.42 -1.02
C ARG A 74 1.26 -18.08 -0.05
N PRO A 75 1.74 -19.02 0.76
CA PRO A 75 2.86 -18.81 1.66
C PRO A 75 4.12 -18.40 0.91
N SER A 76 4.95 -17.58 1.54
CA SER A 76 6.29 -17.27 1.02
C SER A 76 7.10 -18.53 0.77
N SER A 77 7.98 -18.49 -0.23
CA SER A 77 8.88 -19.62 -0.50
C SER A 77 9.93 -19.78 0.61
N ASP A 78 10.56 -20.94 0.69
CA ASP A 78 11.50 -21.34 1.76
C ASP A 78 12.56 -20.30 2.08
N LYS A 79 13.07 -19.58 1.07
CA LYS A 79 14.08 -18.51 1.24
C LYS A 79 13.55 -17.28 1.98
N PHE A 80 12.23 -17.12 2.05
CA PHE A 80 11.54 -15.94 2.52
C PHE A 80 10.61 -16.21 3.71
N ILE A 81 10.49 -17.47 4.16
CA ILE A 81 9.72 -17.83 5.34
C ILE A 81 10.29 -17.15 6.58
N GLY A 82 9.42 -16.52 7.36
CA GLY A 82 9.78 -15.79 8.58
C GLY A 82 10.52 -14.48 8.35
N VAL A 83 10.52 -14.00 7.11
CA VAL A 83 11.03 -12.67 6.74
C VAL A 83 9.88 -11.82 6.23
N THR A 84 9.81 -10.58 6.68
CA THR A 84 8.73 -9.65 6.35
C THR A 84 8.59 -9.46 4.84
N ASN A 85 7.39 -9.76 4.30
CA ASN A 85 7.00 -9.32 2.97
C ASN A 85 6.63 -7.84 3.02
N SER A 86 6.95 -7.11 1.97
CA SER A 86 6.65 -5.70 1.81
C SER A 86 5.68 -5.45 0.65
N ASP A 87 5.90 -4.44 -0.14
CA ASP A 87 4.96 -3.97 -1.14
C ASP A 87 4.86 -4.84 -2.41
N LEU A 88 3.88 -4.54 -3.26
CA LEU A 88 3.59 -5.24 -4.50
C LEU A 88 3.74 -4.30 -5.70
N ALA A 89 4.29 -4.83 -6.78
CA ALA A 89 4.18 -4.28 -8.12
C ALA A 89 3.65 -5.36 -9.08
N PHE A 90 3.00 -4.92 -10.15
CA PHE A 90 2.35 -5.83 -11.09
C PHE A 90 2.92 -5.65 -12.49
N PHE A 91 3.13 -6.75 -13.18
CA PHE A 91 3.60 -6.77 -14.55
C PHE A 91 2.91 -7.88 -15.34
N ARG A 92 1.99 -7.51 -16.24
CA ARG A 92 1.19 -8.48 -17.02
C ARG A 92 0.48 -9.47 -16.10
N ASN A 93 0.81 -10.76 -16.22
CA ASN A 93 0.26 -11.83 -15.39
C ASN A 93 1.15 -12.17 -14.19
N TYR A 94 1.92 -11.21 -13.68
CA TYR A 94 2.82 -11.43 -12.56
C TYR A 94 2.62 -10.39 -11.47
N VAL A 95 2.73 -10.86 -10.23
CA VAL A 95 2.91 -10.02 -9.03
C VAL A 95 4.35 -10.14 -8.58
N ILE A 96 5.01 -9.01 -8.41
CA ILE A 96 6.34 -8.93 -7.78
C ILE A 96 6.11 -8.45 -6.36
N GLN A 97 6.48 -9.27 -5.40
CA GLN A 97 6.33 -9.02 -3.96
C GLN A 97 7.70 -8.73 -3.36
N GLY A 98 7.89 -7.53 -2.83
CA GLY A 98 9.06 -7.17 -2.06
C GLY A 98 9.16 -7.98 -0.77
N ASN A 99 10.39 -8.13 -0.27
CA ASN A 99 10.67 -8.82 0.97
C ASN A 99 12.01 -8.30 1.54
N TYR A 100 12.18 -8.33 2.85
CA TYR A 100 13.44 -7.89 3.49
C TYR A 100 14.67 -8.69 3.08
N ASN A 101 14.49 -9.87 2.45
CA ASN A 101 15.57 -10.66 1.83
C ASN A 101 15.69 -10.49 0.32
N GLY A 102 14.88 -9.65 -0.33
CA GLY A 102 14.86 -9.45 -1.77
C GLY A 102 13.44 -9.37 -2.33
N PHE A 103 13.08 -10.18 -3.31
CA PHE A 103 11.72 -10.19 -3.86
C PHE A 103 11.30 -11.58 -4.38
N GLN A 104 9.98 -11.78 -4.48
CA GLN A 104 9.36 -12.98 -5.04
C GLN A 104 8.48 -12.59 -6.23
N VAL A 105 8.45 -13.41 -7.27
CA VAL A 105 7.58 -13.22 -8.44
C VAL A 105 6.57 -14.37 -8.50
N TRP A 106 5.30 -14.01 -8.53
CA TRP A 106 4.18 -14.93 -8.60
C TRP A 106 3.50 -14.83 -9.96
N ASP A 107 3.34 -15.96 -10.64
CA ASP A 107 2.49 -16.05 -11.82
C ASP A 107 1.01 -16.11 -11.39
N ILE A 108 0.25 -15.10 -11.78
CA ILE A 108 -1.17 -14.92 -11.46
C ILE A 108 -2.08 -15.11 -12.68
N SER A 109 -1.60 -15.79 -13.73
CA SER A 109 -2.45 -16.15 -14.89
C SER A 109 -3.69 -16.93 -14.46
N ASN A 110 -3.61 -17.67 -13.35
CA ASN A 110 -4.75 -18.21 -12.63
C ASN A 110 -4.78 -17.63 -11.22
N PRO A 111 -5.61 -16.62 -10.96
CA PRO A 111 -5.71 -15.96 -9.65
C PRO A 111 -6.09 -16.90 -8.50
N ALA A 112 -6.80 -18.01 -8.80
CA ALA A 112 -7.13 -19.02 -7.80
C ALA A 112 -5.95 -19.97 -7.44
N ALA A 113 -4.88 -19.92 -8.22
CA ALA A 113 -3.71 -20.77 -8.04
C ALA A 113 -2.40 -20.07 -8.42
N PRO A 114 -2.06 -18.93 -7.80
CA PRO A 114 -0.80 -18.25 -8.07
C PRO A 114 0.38 -19.22 -7.88
N ALA A 115 1.34 -19.18 -8.80
CA ALA A 115 2.52 -20.05 -8.76
C ALA A 115 3.80 -19.23 -8.60
N LEU A 116 4.67 -19.63 -7.67
CA LEU A 116 5.97 -19.00 -7.53
C LEU A 116 6.80 -19.20 -8.80
N LYS A 117 7.25 -18.10 -9.42
CA LYS A 117 8.10 -18.14 -10.61
C LYS A 117 9.58 -18.04 -10.25
N VAL A 118 9.91 -17.11 -9.37
CA VAL A 118 11.27 -16.91 -8.87
C VAL A 118 11.25 -16.30 -7.48
N GLY A 119 12.23 -16.68 -6.65
CA GLY A 119 12.58 -16.00 -5.41
C GLY A 119 14.03 -15.51 -5.52
N TYR A 120 14.22 -14.20 -5.59
CA TYR A 120 15.51 -13.55 -5.80
C TYR A 120 16.06 -12.97 -4.50
N LEU A 121 17.14 -13.58 -3.96
CA LEU A 121 17.78 -13.08 -2.75
C LEU A 121 18.68 -11.88 -3.05
N CYS A 122 18.37 -10.76 -2.42
CA CYS A 122 19.15 -9.52 -2.54
C CYS A 122 18.80 -8.55 -1.39
N PRO A 123 19.19 -8.85 -0.14
CA PRO A 123 18.78 -8.07 1.03
C PRO A 123 19.23 -6.61 0.97
N ALA A 124 18.34 -5.68 1.32
CA ALA A 124 18.70 -4.27 1.54
C ALA A 124 17.64 -3.45 2.29
N SER A 125 16.92 -3.98 3.21
CA SER A 125 15.73 -3.53 3.91
C SER A 125 14.43 -4.01 3.24
N GLN A 126 13.35 -3.21 3.26
CA GLN A 126 12.02 -3.66 2.83
C GLN A 126 11.91 -4.02 1.34
N SER A 127 12.85 -3.56 0.49
CA SER A 127 12.85 -3.85 -0.94
C SER A 127 11.54 -3.45 -1.63
N ASP A 128 11.10 -2.20 -1.42
CA ASP A 128 9.97 -1.64 -2.16
C ASP A 128 10.20 -1.78 -3.67
N VAL A 129 9.16 -2.17 -4.41
CA VAL A 129 9.26 -2.61 -5.81
C VAL A 129 8.37 -1.79 -6.74
N SER A 130 8.88 -1.46 -7.94
CA SER A 130 8.10 -0.86 -9.01
C SER A 130 8.56 -1.37 -10.37
N VAL A 131 7.66 -1.34 -11.35
CA VAL A 131 7.94 -1.84 -12.72
C VAL A 131 7.66 -0.75 -13.75
N TYR A 132 8.51 -0.65 -14.75
CA TYR A 132 8.22 0.09 -15.96
C TYR A 132 8.77 -0.65 -17.17
N LYS A 133 7.90 -1.05 -18.10
CA LYS A 133 8.25 -1.93 -19.24
C LYS A 133 8.93 -3.21 -18.76
N ASN A 134 10.18 -3.45 -19.17
CA ASN A 134 10.99 -4.59 -18.76
C ASN A 134 11.98 -4.27 -17.64
N LEU A 135 11.85 -3.16 -16.95
CA LEU A 135 12.69 -2.77 -15.83
C LEU A 135 11.93 -2.95 -14.51
N LEU A 136 12.60 -3.57 -13.55
CA LEU A 136 12.18 -3.65 -12.15
C LEU A 136 13.10 -2.78 -11.33
N PHE A 137 12.53 -1.90 -10.53
CA PHE A 137 13.21 -1.05 -9.57
C PHE A 137 13.00 -1.62 -8.17
N VAL A 138 14.06 -1.65 -7.37
CA VAL A 138 14.02 -2.18 -6.00
C VAL A 138 14.76 -1.24 -5.07
N SER A 139 14.07 -0.73 -4.05
CA SER A 139 14.61 0.14 -3.01
C SER A 139 15.59 -0.58 -2.08
N GLY A 140 16.53 0.18 -1.54
CA GLY A 140 17.45 -0.30 -0.51
C GLY A 140 17.98 0.83 0.35
N GLU A 141 17.81 0.71 1.68
CA GLU A 141 18.34 1.69 2.64
C GLU A 141 19.03 1.07 3.84
N GLY A 142 18.89 -0.24 4.03
CA GLY A 142 19.45 -0.96 5.16
C GLY A 142 20.96 -0.91 5.21
N MET A 143 21.51 -0.81 6.44
CA MET A 143 22.97 -0.76 6.65
C MET A 143 23.69 -2.03 6.23
N GLY A 144 22.98 -3.16 6.13
CA GLY A 144 23.51 -4.44 5.69
C GLY A 144 23.46 -4.68 4.18
N GLY A 145 22.79 -3.84 3.39
CA GLY A 145 22.64 -4.02 1.94
C GLY A 145 23.98 -4.03 1.21
N ARG A 146 24.14 -4.92 0.21
CA ARG A 146 25.36 -5.07 -0.58
C ARG A 146 25.12 -4.81 -2.06
N LEU A 147 26.12 -4.29 -2.74
CA LEU A 147 26.11 -4.10 -4.20
C LEU A 147 26.00 -5.41 -4.97
N ASP A 148 26.56 -6.49 -4.45
CA ASP A 148 26.59 -7.82 -5.08
C ASP A 148 25.41 -8.72 -4.66
N CYS A 149 24.40 -8.18 -3.98
CA CYS A 149 23.28 -8.95 -3.40
C CYS A 149 23.69 -10.03 -2.38
N GLY A 150 24.90 -9.98 -1.86
CA GLY A 150 25.39 -10.97 -0.90
C GLY A 150 24.59 -10.94 0.41
N THR A 151 24.27 -12.12 0.93
CA THR A 151 23.47 -12.30 2.16
C THR A 151 24.29 -12.16 3.44
N GLN A 152 25.64 -12.08 3.34
CA GLN A 152 26.53 -11.89 4.48
C GLN A 152 26.46 -10.48 5.07
N GLY A 153 25.81 -9.55 4.38
CA GLY A 153 25.65 -8.18 4.83
C GLY A 153 26.93 -7.33 4.76
N VAL A 154 26.83 -6.10 5.27
CA VAL A 154 27.95 -5.15 5.48
C VAL A 154 27.96 -4.76 6.96
N HIS A 155 29.06 -5.03 7.65
CA HIS A 155 29.21 -4.80 9.09
C HIS A 155 30.03 -3.54 9.43
N ASP A 156 30.85 -3.06 8.49
CA ASP A 156 31.67 -1.86 8.71
C ASP A 156 30.79 -0.60 8.71
N SER A 157 31.18 0.40 9.51
CA SER A 157 30.49 1.69 9.55
C SER A 157 30.60 2.46 8.23
N VAL A 158 31.69 2.26 7.49
CA VAL A 158 31.95 2.81 6.14
C VAL A 158 32.38 1.68 5.22
N SER A 159 31.70 1.50 4.09
CA SER A 159 32.03 0.42 3.15
C SER A 159 31.66 0.78 1.71
N ALA A 160 32.63 0.65 0.81
CA ALA A 160 32.40 0.77 -0.63
C ALA A 160 31.48 -0.34 -1.21
N GLN A 161 31.24 -1.42 -0.46
CA GLN A 161 30.39 -2.53 -0.89
C GLN A 161 28.94 -2.33 -0.49
N ARG A 162 28.62 -1.30 0.32
CA ARG A 162 27.25 -1.06 0.79
C ARG A 162 26.39 -0.49 -0.31
N LEU A 163 25.22 -1.10 -0.52
CA LEU A 163 24.15 -0.51 -1.30
C LEU A 163 23.20 0.27 -0.38
N ARG A 164 22.98 1.54 -0.71
CA ARG A 164 21.85 2.35 -0.22
C ARG A 164 21.40 3.25 -1.36
N GLY A 165 20.23 2.98 -1.91
CA GLY A 165 19.68 3.64 -3.08
C GLY A 165 18.75 2.73 -3.87
N LEU A 166 18.80 2.80 -5.17
CA LEU A 166 17.91 2.09 -6.09
C LEU A 166 18.69 1.02 -6.85
N ARG A 167 18.17 -0.19 -6.92
CA ARG A 167 18.63 -1.25 -7.83
C ARG A 167 17.72 -1.31 -9.06
N ILE A 168 18.30 -1.64 -10.20
CA ILE A 168 17.58 -1.80 -11.48
C ILE A 168 17.86 -3.21 -12.01
N PHE A 169 16.78 -3.92 -12.30
CA PHE A 169 16.83 -5.25 -12.90
C PHE A 169 16.18 -5.23 -14.27
N ASP A 170 16.72 -5.99 -15.21
CA ASP A 170 16.03 -6.36 -16.45
C ASP A 170 15.19 -7.62 -16.18
N ILE A 171 13.89 -7.50 -16.41
CA ILE A 171 12.90 -8.58 -16.28
C ILE A 171 12.30 -9.00 -17.62
N SER A 172 13.02 -8.79 -18.72
CA SER A 172 12.61 -9.29 -20.05
C SER A 172 12.36 -10.80 -20.02
N ASP A 173 13.19 -11.54 -19.27
CA ASP A 173 12.90 -12.89 -18.81
C ASP A 173 12.53 -12.84 -17.31
N ILE A 174 11.24 -12.83 -17.03
CA ILE A 174 10.72 -12.72 -15.66
C ILE A 174 11.13 -13.88 -14.75
N ALA A 175 11.48 -15.04 -15.32
CA ALA A 175 11.96 -16.20 -14.56
C ALA A 175 13.43 -16.08 -14.19
N ASN A 176 14.16 -15.15 -14.80
CA ASN A 176 15.60 -14.97 -14.60
C ASN A 176 15.97 -13.47 -14.58
N PRO A 177 15.50 -12.70 -13.58
CA PRO A 177 15.79 -11.27 -13.45
C PRO A 177 17.29 -11.00 -13.44
N GLN A 178 17.76 -10.05 -14.24
CA GLN A 178 19.17 -9.68 -14.33
C GLN A 178 19.41 -8.36 -13.60
N TYR A 179 20.25 -8.35 -12.57
CA TYR A 179 20.68 -7.12 -11.92
C TYR A 179 21.63 -6.35 -12.83
N ILE A 180 21.20 -5.22 -13.38
CA ILE A 180 21.91 -4.51 -14.45
C ILE A 180 22.51 -3.17 -14.02
N ALA A 181 21.98 -2.53 -12.97
CA ALA A 181 22.46 -1.24 -12.51
C ALA A 181 22.02 -0.93 -11.07
N ASN A 182 22.68 0.05 -10.46
CA ASN A 182 22.21 0.69 -9.24
C ASN A 182 22.57 2.17 -9.23
N VAL A 183 21.79 2.96 -8.48
CA VAL A 183 22.09 4.36 -8.20
C VAL A 183 22.18 4.54 -6.69
N GLN A 184 23.34 4.94 -6.21
CA GLN A 184 23.58 5.21 -4.79
C GLN A 184 23.03 6.57 -4.41
N THR A 185 22.37 6.67 -3.27
CA THR A 185 21.85 7.92 -2.73
C THR A 185 22.37 8.18 -1.33
N CYS A 186 22.28 9.43 -0.88
CA CYS A 186 22.85 9.82 0.41
C CYS A 186 22.09 9.24 1.60
N ARG A 187 20.78 8.94 1.44
CA ARG A 187 19.90 8.45 2.52
C ARG A 187 19.26 7.11 2.20
N GLY A 188 19.74 6.42 1.17
CA GLY A 188 19.10 5.19 0.68
C GLY A 188 17.79 5.49 -0.06
N SER A 189 17.02 4.44 -0.27
CA SER A 189 15.65 4.50 -0.79
C SER A 189 14.78 3.65 0.14
N HIS A 190 13.89 4.28 0.89
CA HIS A 190 12.89 3.59 1.69
C HIS A 190 11.79 3.08 0.77
N THR A 191 11.16 4.02 0.07
CA THR A 191 10.27 3.79 -1.06
C THR A 191 10.76 4.59 -2.26
N HIS A 192 10.16 4.38 -3.42
CA HIS A 192 10.42 5.16 -4.62
C HIS A 192 9.18 5.23 -5.51
N SER A 193 9.09 6.29 -6.29
CA SER A 193 7.98 6.47 -7.24
C SER A 193 8.52 6.49 -8.65
N VAL A 194 8.04 5.60 -9.52
CA VAL A 194 8.28 5.69 -10.96
C VAL A 194 7.41 6.82 -11.51
N VAL A 195 8.01 7.72 -12.30
CA VAL A 195 7.31 8.88 -12.86
C VAL A 195 7.55 8.93 -14.36
N ILE A 196 6.46 8.86 -15.10
CA ILE A 196 6.48 8.88 -16.56
C ILE A 196 6.34 10.33 -17.03
N ASP A 197 7.26 10.78 -17.88
CA ASP A 197 7.11 12.03 -18.62
C ASP A 197 6.50 11.72 -19.99
N PRO A 198 5.27 12.18 -20.29
CA PRO A 198 4.67 11.93 -21.61
C PRO A 198 5.45 12.59 -22.76
N ASN A 199 6.31 13.56 -22.47
CA ASN A 199 7.13 14.27 -23.44
C ASN A 199 8.53 13.66 -23.61
N ASP A 200 8.95 12.75 -22.72
CA ASP A 200 10.26 12.08 -22.75
C ASP A 200 10.12 10.55 -22.75
N THR A 201 9.72 10.00 -23.86
CA THR A 201 9.50 8.55 -24.02
C THR A 201 10.80 7.72 -24.05
N ALA A 202 11.96 8.35 -24.13
CA ALA A 202 13.27 7.69 -24.12
C ALA A 202 13.77 7.40 -22.69
N ASN A 203 13.18 8.03 -21.69
CA ASN A 203 13.57 7.91 -20.29
C ASN A 203 12.38 7.61 -19.39
N VAL A 204 12.68 7.15 -18.18
CA VAL A 204 11.75 7.14 -17.05
C VAL A 204 12.47 7.79 -15.85
N TYR A 205 11.70 8.41 -14.99
CA TYR A 205 12.24 9.09 -13.81
C TYR A 205 11.82 8.32 -12.55
N VAL A 206 12.67 8.41 -11.51
CA VAL A 206 12.36 7.78 -10.22
C VAL A 206 12.63 8.78 -9.11
N TYR A 207 11.58 9.09 -8.34
CA TYR A 207 11.69 9.92 -7.14
C TYR A 207 12.05 9.04 -5.96
N ILE A 208 13.07 9.43 -5.22
CA ILE A 208 13.59 8.65 -4.09
C ILE A 208 13.14 9.26 -2.78
N SER A 209 12.44 8.46 -1.98
CA SER A 209 12.12 8.75 -0.59
C SER A 209 13.15 8.08 0.32
N GLY A 210 14.27 8.76 0.59
CA GLY A 210 15.33 8.28 1.46
C GLY A 210 15.10 8.72 2.89
N SER A 211 14.97 7.79 3.83
CA SER A 211 14.69 8.04 5.24
C SER A 211 15.84 7.76 6.18
N ALA A 212 16.81 6.96 5.75
CA ALA A 212 17.91 6.54 6.60
C ALA A 212 18.89 7.69 6.95
N PRO A 213 19.73 7.56 7.98
CA PRO A 213 20.77 8.53 8.30
C PRO A 213 21.66 8.85 7.11
N VAL A 214 22.08 10.11 6.97
CA VAL A 214 22.95 10.54 5.86
C VAL A 214 24.28 9.77 5.91
N ARG A 215 24.68 9.21 4.77
CA ARG A 215 25.94 8.47 4.62
C ARG A 215 27.15 9.37 4.87
N SER A 216 28.21 8.78 5.40
CA SER A 216 29.50 9.45 5.49
C SER A 216 30.00 9.85 4.09
N PRO A 217 30.56 11.06 3.90
CA PRO A 217 31.17 11.46 2.63
C PRO A 217 32.39 10.60 2.24
N THR A 218 32.95 9.85 3.18
CA THR A 218 33.99 8.85 2.90
C THR A 218 33.40 7.57 2.30
N GLU A 219 32.14 7.27 2.52
CA GLU A 219 31.44 6.15 1.90
C GLU A 219 30.84 6.55 0.54
N LEU A 220 30.20 7.72 0.49
CA LEU A 220 29.65 8.30 -0.73
C LEU A 220 29.98 9.79 -0.78
N PRO A 221 30.94 10.22 -1.66
CA PRO A 221 31.30 11.63 -1.82
C PRO A 221 30.06 12.49 -2.17
N GLY A 222 30.01 13.71 -1.64
CA GLY A 222 28.92 14.65 -1.88
C GLY A 222 27.76 14.55 -0.90
N CYS A 223 27.71 13.56 -0.01
CA CYS A 223 26.70 13.46 1.04
C CYS A 223 27.04 14.41 2.21
N VAL A 224 26.17 15.38 2.43
CA VAL A 224 26.30 16.41 3.49
C VAL A 224 25.20 16.23 4.51
N ALA A 225 25.56 15.96 5.76
CA ALA A 225 24.62 15.76 6.87
C ALA A 225 24.29 17.05 7.66
N ALA A 226 24.88 18.18 7.26
CA ALA A 226 24.63 19.47 7.90
C ALA A 226 23.16 19.89 7.85
N SER A 227 22.75 20.80 8.74
CA SER A 227 21.43 21.42 8.64
C SER A 227 21.24 22.09 7.28
N PRO A 228 20.06 22.03 6.66
CA PRO A 228 19.76 22.73 5.41
C PRO A 228 20.00 24.24 5.49
N ASP A 229 19.77 24.84 6.66
CA ASP A 229 20.01 26.26 6.91
C ASP A 229 21.51 26.62 6.88
N SER A 230 22.38 25.64 7.17
CA SER A 230 23.84 25.83 7.16
C SER A 230 24.51 25.36 5.89
N SER A 231 23.83 24.57 5.05
CA SER A 231 24.38 24.07 3.78
C SER A 231 23.30 23.87 2.71
N PRO A 232 23.37 24.55 1.57
CA PRO A 232 22.46 24.34 0.46
C PRO A 232 22.59 22.94 -0.15
N ASN A 233 23.70 22.25 0.08
CA ASN A 233 23.98 20.89 -0.41
C ASN A 233 23.61 19.81 0.60
N SER A 234 22.91 20.16 1.69
CA SER A 234 22.42 19.17 2.66
C SER A 234 21.65 18.07 1.96
N ALA A 235 21.91 16.80 2.34
CA ALA A 235 21.12 15.65 1.90
C ALA A 235 19.76 15.55 2.62
N ARG A 236 19.46 16.48 3.49
CA ARG A 236 18.18 16.65 4.17
C ARG A 236 17.32 17.67 3.41
N PHE A 237 16.03 17.74 3.68
CA PHE A 237 15.10 18.71 3.11
C PHE A 237 14.92 18.62 1.58
N ARG A 238 15.34 17.52 0.99
CA ARG A 238 15.23 17.29 -0.45
C ARG A 238 14.87 15.83 -0.74
N ILE A 239 14.40 15.61 -1.96
CA ILE A 239 14.36 14.28 -2.58
C ILE A 239 15.45 14.21 -3.66
N GLU A 240 15.74 13.01 -4.16
CA GLU A 240 16.62 12.81 -5.30
C GLU A 240 15.79 12.28 -6.47
N VAL A 241 16.00 12.86 -7.65
CA VAL A 241 15.35 12.45 -8.89
C VAL A 241 16.37 11.74 -9.76
N ILE A 242 16.12 10.46 -10.02
CA ILE A 242 16.94 9.62 -10.89
C ILE A 242 16.33 9.60 -12.28
N LYS A 243 17.12 9.89 -13.31
CA LYS A 243 16.77 9.66 -14.71
C LYS A 243 17.33 8.34 -15.18
N VAL A 244 16.48 7.50 -15.77
CA VAL A 244 16.84 6.17 -16.28
C VAL A 244 16.61 6.12 -17.78
N PRO A 245 17.68 6.18 -18.61
CA PRO A 245 17.58 6.01 -20.06
C PRO A 245 17.14 4.59 -20.40
N LEU A 246 16.03 4.43 -21.12
CA LEU A 246 15.46 3.10 -21.40
C LEU A 246 16.33 2.24 -22.33
N ALA A 247 17.09 2.86 -23.24
CA ALA A 247 18.02 2.16 -24.13
C ALA A 247 19.31 1.71 -23.42
N THR A 248 19.70 2.41 -22.34
CA THR A 248 20.95 2.16 -21.58
C THR A 248 20.71 2.38 -20.09
N PRO A 249 19.91 1.52 -19.41
CA PRO A 249 19.56 1.70 -17.99
C PRO A 249 20.76 1.76 -17.05
N GLN A 250 21.91 1.22 -17.48
CA GLN A 250 23.18 1.29 -16.77
C GLN A 250 23.71 2.72 -16.62
N GLN A 251 23.20 3.67 -17.40
CA GLN A 251 23.53 5.10 -17.30
C GLN A 251 22.57 5.87 -16.39
N ALA A 252 21.74 5.17 -15.63
CA ALA A 252 20.87 5.81 -14.65
C ALA A 252 21.66 6.67 -13.66
N ALA A 253 21.21 7.90 -13.43
CA ALA A 253 21.89 8.84 -12.57
C ALA A 253 20.93 9.85 -11.93
N ILE A 254 21.31 10.42 -10.78
CA ILE A 254 20.62 11.55 -10.17
C ILE A 254 20.81 12.77 -11.08
N VAL A 255 19.68 13.36 -11.52
CA VAL A 255 19.67 14.55 -12.39
C VAL A 255 19.29 15.81 -11.63
N SER A 256 18.58 15.69 -10.52
CA SER A 256 18.22 16.81 -9.65
C SER A 256 18.02 16.38 -8.20
N SER A 257 18.02 17.34 -7.30
CA SER A 257 17.76 17.15 -5.88
C SER A 257 16.86 18.27 -5.34
N PRO A 258 15.57 18.29 -5.70
CA PRO A 258 14.64 19.36 -5.34
C PRO A 258 14.46 19.50 -3.83
N ARG A 259 14.55 20.73 -3.33
CA ARG A 259 14.39 21.05 -1.90
C ARG A 259 12.91 21.30 -1.58
N ILE A 260 12.12 20.24 -1.56
CA ILE A 260 10.67 20.30 -1.39
C ILE A 260 10.24 20.66 0.05
N PHE A 261 11.12 20.62 1.02
CA PHE A 261 10.83 20.90 2.43
C PHE A 261 11.22 22.30 2.89
N ASP A 262 11.83 23.11 2.03
CA ASP A 262 12.28 24.46 2.39
C ASP A 262 11.15 25.30 3.01
N SER A 263 11.48 26.03 4.07
CA SER A 263 10.55 26.89 4.84
C SER A 263 9.42 26.16 5.58
N LEU A 264 9.46 24.82 5.72
CA LEU A 264 8.57 24.08 6.58
C LEU A 264 9.22 23.89 7.95
N THR A 265 8.44 24.09 9.01
CA THR A 265 8.81 23.78 10.40
C THR A 265 8.11 22.49 10.84
N ALA A 266 8.59 21.86 11.90
CA ALA A 266 7.89 20.69 12.43
C ALA A 266 6.49 21.10 12.94
N PRO A 267 5.41 20.46 12.45
CA PRO A 267 4.07 20.73 12.91
C PRO A 267 3.84 20.17 14.33
N ALA A 268 2.76 20.60 14.96
CA ALA A 268 2.28 19.96 16.16
C ALA A 268 1.82 18.52 15.82
N THR A 269 2.13 17.58 16.72
CA THR A 269 1.67 16.19 16.66
C THR A 269 1.04 15.83 18.02
N HIS A 270 0.26 14.75 18.07
CA HIS A 270 -0.23 14.23 19.34
C HIS A 270 0.85 13.41 20.08
N ALA A 271 0.68 13.24 21.37
CA ALA A 271 1.49 12.34 22.19
C ALA A 271 1.00 10.88 22.01
N GLU A 272 1.83 9.92 22.45
CA GLU A 272 1.41 8.52 22.57
C GLU A 272 0.23 8.36 23.55
N ALA A 273 -0.59 7.32 23.33
CA ALA A 273 -1.65 7.00 24.27
C ALA A 273 -1.08 6.64 25.65
N PRO A 274 -1.68 7.09 26.76
CA PRO A 274 -1.18 6.79 28.11
C PRO A 274 -0.97 5.30 28.38
N GLU A 275 -1.84 4.45 27.84
CA GLU A 275 -1.74 2.99 27.95
C GLU A 275 -0.50 2.46 27.24
N ASP A 276 -0.14 3.01 26.09
CA ASP A 276 1.05 2.64 25.33
C ASP A 276 2.31 3.06 26.06
N VAL A 277 2.32 4.26 26.64
CA VAL A 277 3.44 4.74 27.49
C VAL A 277 3.63 3.82 28.70
N ALA A 278 2.56 3.47 29.39
CA ALA A 278 2.62 2.59 30.56
C ALA A 278 3.10 1.17 30.17
N ARG A 279 2.58 0.60 29.06
CA ARG A 279 2.99 -0.71 28.56
C ARG A 279 4.46 -0.72 28.14
N ALA A 280 4.91 0.28 27.42
CA ALA A 280 6.29 0.43 26.97
C ALA A 280 7.26 0.57 28.16
N ALA A 281 6.90 1.38 29.15
CA ALA A 281 7.68 1.54 30.37
C ALA A 281 7.81 0.22 31.14
N LYS A 282 6.72 -0.53 31.28
CA LYS A 282 6.74 -1.87 31.91
C LYS A 282 7.62 -2.84 31.12
N ALA A 283 7.45 -2.94 29.81
CA ALA A 283 8.24 -3.83 28.96
C ALA A 283 9.74 -3.50 29.05
N ALA A 284 10.09 -2.22 29.05
CA ALA A 284 11.47 -1.77 29.21
C ALA A 284 12.04 -2.10 30.60
N ALA A 285 11.26 -1.92 31.67
CA ALA A 285 11.66 -2.31 33.02
C ALA A 285 11.92 -3.82 33.13
N ASP A 286 11.00 -4.64 32.59
CA ASP A 286 11.12 -6.09 32.56
C ASP A 286 12.35 -6.54 31.70
N ALA A 287 12.61 -5.87 30.58
CA ALA A 287 13.78 -6.13 29.75
C ALA A 287 15.09 -5.78 30.49
N ARG A 288 15.16 -4.62 31.12
CA ARG A 288 16.33 -4.21 31.96
C ARG A 288 16.60 -5.20 33.06
N ALA A 289 15.55 -5.66 33.77
CA ALA A 289 15.68 -6.66 34.83
C ALA A 289 16.31 -7.99 34.34
N ARG A 290 16.08 -8.33 33.06
CA ARG A 290 16.68 -9.51 32.41
C ARG A 290 18.02 -9.21 31.72
N GLY A 291 18.59 -8.02 31.89
CA GLY A 291 19.83 -7.60 31.23
C GLY A 291 19.67 -7.23 29.76
N GLY A 292 18.47 -6.97 29.30
CA GLY A 292 18.17 -6.49 27.96
C GLY A 292 18.62 -5.04 27.70
N PHE A 293 18.44 -4.59 26.47
CA PHE A 293 18.78 -3.23 26.02
C PHE A 293 17.51 -2.44 25.79
N THR A 294 17.50 -1.19 26.22
CA THR A 294 16.38 -0.27 26.05
C THR A 294 16.89 1.11 25.66
N ALA A 295 16.06 1.88 24.96
CA ALA A 295 16.30 3.31 24.70
C ALA A 295 14.97 4.06 24.71
N SER A 296 15.02 5.36 25.00
CA SER A 296 13.87 6.25 24.94
C SER A 296 13.90 7.08 23.66
N VAL A 297 12.76 7.15 22.95
CA VAL A 297 12.58 8.00 21.77
C VAL A 297 11.30 8.79 21.95
N ASN A 298 11.37 10.10 21.90
CA ASN A 298 10.21 11.01 22.09
C ASN A 298 9.40 10.74 23.38
N GLY A 299 10.08 10.27 24.44
CA GLY A 299 9.45 9.95 25.74
C GLY A 299 8.83 8.56 25.82
N LEU A 300 8.87 7.77 24.77
CA LEU A 300 8.45 6.37 24.76
C LEU A 300 9.66 5.45 24.91
N GLU A 301 9.58 4.48 25.83
CA GLU A 301 10.61 3.48 26.08
C GLU A 301 10.51 2.34 25.07
N TYR A 302 11.63 1.94 24.49
CA TYR A 302 11.72 0.82 23.53
C TYR A 302 12.61 -0.28 24.06
N VAL A 303 12.20 -1.51 23.91
CA VAL A 303 13.04 -2.70 24.09
C VAL A 303 13.76 -2.98 22.78
N LEU A 304 15.09 -2.94 22.81
CA LEU A 304 15.90 -3.13 21.59
C LEU A 304 16.19 -4.63 21.40
N GLY A 305 15.70 -5.18 20.31
CA GLY A 305 15.81 -6.60 19.99
C GLY A 305 17.20 -7.03 19.54
N PRO A 306 17.45 -8.36 19.52
CA PRO A 306 18.74 -8.93 19.13
C PRO A 306 19.22 -8.50 17.73
N GLY A 307 18.31 -8.37 16.77
CA GLY A 307 18.66 -7.92 15.40
C GLY A 307 19.29 -6.54 15.35
N PHE A 308 18.89 -5.64 16.25
CA PHE A 308 19.48 -4.32 16.39
C PHE A 308 20.78 -4.34 17.25
N ILE A 309 20.77 -5.12 18.32
CA ILE A 309 21.85 -5.11 19.31
C ILE A 309 23.05 -5.95 18.88
N SER A 310 22.88 -7.10 18.24
CA SER A 310 23.99 -7.99 17.89
C SER A 310 25.07 -7.33 17.01
N PRO A 311 24.72 -6.60 15.94
CA PRO A 311 25.73 -5.90 15.14
C PRO A 311 26.48 -4.82 15.91
N MET A 312 25.83 -4.19 16.88
CA MET A 312 26.47 -3.18 17.76
C MET A 312 27.44 -3.83 18.75
N LEU A 313 27.05 -4.94 19.35
CA LEU A 313 27.95 -5.73 20.21
C LEU A 313 29.17 -6.21 19.43
N ASP A 314 29.01 -6.71 18.22
CA ASP A 314 30.12 -7.09 17.34
C ASP A 314 31.05 -5.90 17.06
N SER A 315 30.49 -4.70 16.92
CA SER A 315 31.28 -3.48 16.73
C SER A 315 32.07 -3.11 17.99
N VAL A 316 31.47 -3.27 19.17
CA VAL A 316 32.19 -3.07 20.47
C VAL A 316 33.32 -4.07 20.61
N VAL A 317 33.08 -5.35 20.29
CA VAL A 317 34.14 -6.41 20.30
C VAL A 317 35.28 -6.05 19.37
N ARG A 318 34.98 -5.63 18.15
CA ARG A 318 36.02 -5.18 17.16
C ARG A 318 36.79 -3.95 17.64
N ALA A 319 36.11 -2.98 18.25
CA ALA A 319 36.75 -1.75 18.75
C ALA A 319 37.83 -2.03 19.80
N ARG A 320 37.64 -3.04 20.64
CA ARG A 320 38.64 -3.49 21.61
C ARG A 320 39.68 -4.48 21.01
N LYS A 321 39.67 -4.67 19.68
CA LYS A 321 40.53 -5.66 18.97
C LYS A 321 40.31 -7.10 19.46
N GLY A 322 39.10 -7.41 19.95
CA GLY A 322 38.71 -8.75 20.43
C GLY A 322 38.22 -9.65 19.30
N THR A 323 38.28 -10.95 19.55
CA THR A 323 37.71 -12.00 18.70
C THR A 323 36.78 -12.87 19.57
N GLY A 324 35.71 -13.43 18.97
CA GLY A 324 34.77 -14.32 19.66
C GLY A 324 33.50 -13.61 20.13
N ALA A 325 32.72 -14.30 20.97
CA ALA A 325 31.44 -13.81 21.47
C ALA A 325 31.60 -12.59 22.38
N PRO A 326 30.61 -11.67 22.41
CA PRO A 326 30.59 -10.54 23.33
C PRO A 326 30.65 -10.98 24.79
N MET A 327 31.45 -10.28 25.60
CA MET A 327 31.56 -10.47 27.04
C MET A 327 30.61 -9.54 27.81
N ALA A 328 30.44 -9.79 29.08
CA ALA A 328 29.63 -8.92 29.97
C ALA A 328 30.07 -7.45 29.95
N ALA A 329 31.39 -7.20 29.86
CA ALA A 329 31.95 -5.86 29.75
C ALA A 329 31.55 -5.16 28.43
N ASP A 330 31.50 -5.89 27.30
CA ASP A 330 31.05 -5.35 26.00
C ASP A 330 29.57 -4.94 26.07
N SER A 331 28.75 -5.78 26.67
CA SER A 331 27.32 -5.48 26.90
C SER A 331 27.15 -4.27 27.83
N ALA A 332 27.95 -4.12 28.88
CA ALA A 332 27.92 -2.97 29.77
C ALA A 332 28.32 -1.68 29.02
N ALA A 333 29.38 -1.73 28.22
CA ALA A 333 29.84 -0.60 27.42
C ALA A 333 28.75 -0.17 26.40
N LEU A 334 28.11 -1.13 25.73
CA LEU A 334 27.02 -0.81 24.81
C LEU A 334 25.83 -0.21 25.54
N ARG A 335 25.41 -0.72 26.71
CA ARG A 335 24.31 -0.13 27.49
C ARG A 335 24.57 1.32 27.88
N ALA A 336 25.83 1.66 28.19
CA ALA A 336 26.19 3.04 28.49
C ALA A 336 26.12 3.98 27.29
N ALA A 337 26.32 3.46 26.08
CA ALA A 337 26.37 4.23 24.84
C ALA A 337 25.03 4.23 24.06
N ILE A 338 24.15 3.26 24.30
CA ILE A 338 23.03 2.95 23.39
C ILE A 338 22.06 4.11 23.22
N GLN A 339 21.75 4.86 24.30
CA GLN A 339 20.86 6.02 24.20
C GLN A 339 21.43 7.07 23.26
N GLY A 340 22.72 7.42 23.40
CA GLY A 340 23.38 8.38 22.51
C GLY A 340 23.43 7.91 21.04
N ILE A 341 23.56 6.61 20.82
CA ILE A 341 23.52 6.03 19.47
C ILE A 341 22.12 6.19 18.89
N VAL A 342 21.08 5.85 19.66
CA VAL A 342 19.69 5.99 19.23
C VAL A 342 19.34 7.46 18.99
N ASP A 343 19.74 8.38 19.89
CA ASP A 343 19.54 9.82 19.72
C ASP A 343 20.10 10.35 18.40
N VAL A 344 21.30 9.89 18.03
CA VAL A 344 21.90 10.24 16.72
C VAL A 344 21.11 9.65 15.56
N MET A 345 20.64 8.40 15.69
CA MET A 345 19.89 7.72 14.62
C MET A 345 18.53 8.37 14.36
N VAL A 346 17.83 8.78 15.44
CA VAL A 346 16.51 9.42 15.31
C VAL A 346 16.59 10.94 15.15
N GLY A 347 17.80 11.51 15.10
CA GLY A 347 17.99 12.96 14.96
C GLY A 347 17.55 13.74 16.20
N ALA A 348 17.56 13.13 17.37
CA ALA A 348 17.14 13.78 18.62
C ALA A 348 18.01 15.03 18.92
N PRO A 349 17.43 16.15 19.44
CA PRO A 349 18.19 17.32 19.83
C PRO A 349 19.22 16.95 20.91
N LYS A 350 20.46 17.40 20.76
CA LYS A 350 21.48 17.19 21.80
C LYS A 350 21.03 17.84 23.10
N PRO A 351 21.16 17.16 24.27
CA PRO A 351 20.90 17.77 25.56
C PRO A 351 21.69 19.07 25.72
N GLY A 352 21.02 20.18 26.04
CA GLY A 352 21.66 21.50 26.24
C GLY A 352 21.60 22.43 25.04
N THR A 353 21.12 22.01 23.87
CA THR A 353 20.77 22.94 22.78
C THR A 353 19.38 23.53 23.07
N ALA A 354 19.33 24.53 23.93
CA ALA A 354 18.12 25.26 24.25
C ALA A 354 17.64 26.06 23.04
N ASN A 355 16.31 26.14 22.92
CA ASN A 355 15.47 26.79 21.91
C ASN A 355 15.19 25.93 20.68
N GLY A 356 14.64 24.77 20.96
CA GLY A 356 14.18 23.81 20.01
C GLY A 356 12.99 24.26 19.18
N VAL A 357 13.25 25.00 18.12
CA VAL A 357 12.44 24.83 16.94
C VAL A 357 12.74 23.40 16.49
N ARG A 358 11.74 22.49 16.55
CA ARG A 358 11.89 21.17 15.96
C ARG A 358 12.31 21.37 14.50
N PRO A 359 13.34 20.70 14.01
CA PRO A 359 13.67 20.78 12.60
C PRO A 359 12.42 20.42 11.78
N GLY A 360 12.24 21.05 10.63
CA GLY A 360 11.14 20.75 9.72
C GLY A 360 11.24 19.32 9.16
N PRO A 361 10.31 18.92 8.31
CA PRO A 361 10.35 17.63 7.65
C PRO A 361 11.64 17.50 6.84
N GLU A 362 12.28 16.35 6.90
CA GLU A 362 13.52 16.09 6.18
C GLU A 362 13.45 14.82 5.31
N GLN A 363 12.29 14.19 5.24
CA GLN A 363 12.03 12.97 4.48
C GLN A 363 10.56 12.84 4.11
N CYS A 364 10.28 12.15 3.01
CA CYS A 364 8.98 11.57 2.73
C CYS A 364 9.00 10.07 3.02
N HIS A 365 7.83 9.50 3.26
CA HIS A 365 7.61 8.07 3.13
C HIS A 365 7.23 7.79 1.67
N ASP A 366 5.98 7.95 1.28
CA ASP A 366 5.56 7.78 -0.12
C ASP A 366 5.35 9.12 -0.83
N ILE A 367 5.69 9.13 -2.12
CA ILE A 367 5.29 10.18 -3.05
C ILE A 367 4.49 9.51 -4.14
N THR A 368 3.18 9.75 -4.20
CA THR A 368 2.33 9.21 -5.25
C THR A 368 2.25 10.19 -6.40
N ALA A 369 2.88 9.85 -7.51
CA ALA A 369 2.83 10.64 -8.73
C ALA A 369 1.52 10.35 -9.50
N TYR A 370 0.89 11.41 -10.03
CA TYR A 370 -0.24 11.31 -10.95
C TYR A 370 0.05 12.12 -12.21
N PRO A 371 0.88 11.57 -13.12
CA PRO A 371 1.36 12.30 -14.30
C PRO A 371 0.23 12.83 -15.20
N ALA A 372 -0.91 12.12 -15.26
CA ALA A 372 -2.05 12.51 -16.10
C ALA A 372 -2.65 13.88 -15.73
N ILE A 373 -2.39 14.39 -14.52
CA ILE A 373 -2.83 15.71 -14.05
C ILE A 373 -1.65 16.63 -13.68
N GLY A 374 -0.41 16.16 -13.86
CA GLY A 374 0.81 16.92 -13.55
C GLY A 374 1.03 17.19 -12.07
N LEU A 375 0.49 16.34 -11.19
CA LEU A 375 0.59 16.49 -9.73
C LEU A 375 1.19 15.25 -9.07
N ALA A 376 1.78 15.44 -7.88
CA ALA A 376 2.09 14.35 -6.98
C ALA A 376 1.71 14.70 -5.54
N GLY A 377 1.27 13.70 -4.78
CA GLY A 377 1.00 13.79 -3.34
C GLY A 377 2.17 13.20 -2.56
N GLY A 378 2.82 13.98 -1.71
CA GLY A 378 3.91 13.52 -0.85
C GLY A 378 3.45 13.37 0.58
N ALA A 379 3.51 12.15 1.13
CA ALA A 379 3.33 11.93 2.55
C ALA A 379 4.69 12.03 3.24
N CYS A 380 4.95 13.13 3.90
CA CYS A 380 6.28 13.48 4.38
C CYS A 380 6.25 13.81 5.88
N ALA A 381 7.34 13.66 6.59
CA ALA A 381 7.40 13.76 8.04
C ALA A 381 6.67 15.00 8.60
N GLY A 382 5.42 14.81 9.05
CA GLY A 382 4.53 15.83 9.60
C GLY A 382 3.68 16.61 8.59
N TYR A 383 3.77 16.32 7.29
CA TYR A 383 3.03 17.04 6.24
C TYR A 383 2.52 16.13 5.12
N GLY A 384 1.31 16.47 4.62
CA GLY A 384 0.89 16.12 3.28
C GLY A 384 1.31 17.24 2.31
N LEU A 385 2.12 16.92 1.31
CA LEU A 385 2.61 17.87 0.31
C LEU A 385 1.88 17.68 -1.02
N LEU A 386 1.62 18.77 -1.70
CA LEU A 386 1.21 18.76 -3.10
C LEU A 386 2.36 19.29 -3.96
N LEU A 387 2.79 18.49 -4.93
CA LEU A 387 3.88 18.81 -5.84
C LEU A 387 3.35 19.03 -7.25
N ASP A 388 3.89 20.01 -7.94
CA ASP A 388 3.79 20.19 -9.38
C ASP A 388 4.90 19.38 -10.05
N ILE A 389 4.51 18.43 -10.92
CA ILE A 389 5.43 17.53 -11.64
C ILE A 389 5.33 17.67 -13.17
N HIS A 390 4.86 18.82 -13.68
CA HIS A 390 4.88 19.09 -15.13
C HIS A 390 6.31 19.08 -15.69
N ASP A 391 7.29 19.55 -14.93
CA ASP A 391 8.71 19.24 -15.15
C ASP A 391 9.09 18.07 -14.23
N VAL A 392 9.03 16.87 -14.79
CA VAL A 392 9.27 15.64 -14.02
C VAL A 392 10.67 15.59 -13.41
N ALA A 393 11.66 16.19 -14.07
CA ALA A 393 13.02 16.25 -13.55
C ALA A 393 13.19 17.23 -12.38
N HIS A 394 12.31 18.24 -12.24
CA HIS A 394 12.39 19.29 -11.24
C HIS A 394 11.04 19.52 -10.52
N PRO A 395 10.51 18.53 -9.79
CA PRO A 395 9.26 18.70 -9.06
C PRO A 395 9.33 19.84 -8.06
N ARG A 396 8.22 20.58 -7.91
CA ARG A 396 8.14 21.73 -7.02
C ARG A 396 6.97 21.61 -6.07
N ARG A 397 7.18 21.86 -4.77
CA ARG A 397 6.08 21.96 -3.83
C ARG A 397 5.21 23.19 -4.13
N ILE A 398 3.90 22.97 -4.27
CA ILE A 398 2.89 24.00 -4.49
C ILE A 398 1.88 24.10 -3.34
N GLY A 399 1.84 23.11 -2.45
CA GLY A 399 0.99 23.09 -1.27
C GLY A 399 1.57 22.23 -0.17
N ALA A 400 1.16 22.52 1.07
CA ALA A 400 1.47 21.71 2.24
C ALA A 400 0.32 21.82 3.24
N VAL A 401 -0.06 20.73 3.85
CA VAL A 401 -1.01 20.65 4.97
C VAL A 401 -0.40 19.85 6.10
N SER A 402 -0.73 20.20 7.33
CA SER A 402 -0.36 19.43 8.53
C SER A 402 -1.59 19.17 9.37
N ASP A 403 -1.53 18.14 10.18
CA ASP A 403 -2.59 17.75 11.10
C ASP A 403 -1.98 17.30 12.43
N SER A 404 -2.43 17.89 13.52
CA SER A 404 -1.96 17.51 14.87
C SER A 404 -2.44 16.13 15.32
N ASN A 405 -3.41 15.53 14.62
CA ASN A 405 -3.87 14.17 14.86
C ASN A 405 -3.03 13.12 14.11
N PHE A 406 -2.17 13.55 13.17
CA PHE A 406 -1.29 12.67 12.43
C PHE A 406 0.11 12.65 13.06
N SER A 407 0.63 11.44 13.29
CA SER A 407 1.97 11.23 13.81
C SER A 407 2.98 10.87 12.72
N TYR A 408 2.54 10.12 11.69
CA TYR A 408 3.42 9.67 10.62
C TYR A 408 2.70 9.61 9.28
N TRP A 409 2.82 10.67 8.50
CA TRP A 409 2.29 10.73 7.15
C TRP A 409 2.99 9.70 6.26
N HIS A 410 2.22 8.74 5.74
CA HIS A 410 2.76 7.52 5.15
C HIS A 410 2.54 7.44 3.64
N SER A 411 1.30 7.44 3.18
CA SER A 411 0.95 7.30 1.76
C SER A 411 -0.05 8.35 1.30
N ALA A 412 -0.18 8.51 -0.01
CA ALA A 412 -1.12 9.43 -0.65
C ALA A 412 -1.86 8.72 -1.79
N THR A 413 -3.14 9.04 -2.00
CA THR A 413 -3.94 8.51 -3.11
C THR A 413 -4.88 9.58 -3.64
N PHE A 414 -4.77 9.91 -4.94
CA PHE A 414 -5.74 10.77 -5.61
C PHE A 414 -6.99 9.98 -5.99
N ASN A 415 -8.15 10.64 -6.06
CA ASN A 415 -9.25 10.05 -6.81
C ASN A 415 -9.00 10.20 -8.32
N ASN A 416 -9.80 9.51 -9.15
CA ASN A 416 -9.50 9.39 -10.58
C ASN A 416 -9.53 10.71 -11.35
N ASP A 417 -10.32 11.68 -10.94
CA ASP A 417 -10.39 13.00 -11.59
C ASP A 417 -9.43 14.03 -10.99
N GLY A 418 -8.71 13.69 -9.92
CA GLY A 418 -7.74 14.56 -9.27
C GLY A 418 -8.36 15.67 -8.43
N THR A 419 -9.65 15.57 -8.09
CA THR A 419 -10.36 16.56 -7.26
C THR A 419 -10.26 16.27 -5.77
N LYS A 420 -9.73 15.11 -5.40
CA LYS A 420 -9.53 14.68 -4.01
C LYS A 420 -8.17 14.03 -3.82
N LEU A 421 -7.68 14.12 -2.59
CA LEU A 421 -6.43 13.50 -2.16
C LEU A 421 -6.62 12.97 -0.73
N LEU A 422 -6.26 11.72 -0.54
CA LEU A 422 -6.27 11.03 0.74
C LEU A 422 -4.83 10.85 1.19
N PHE A 423 -4.54 11.05 2.49
CA PHE A 423 -3.28 10.70 3.12
C PHE A 423 -3.52 9.75 4.28
N SER A 424 -2.64 8.77 4.47
CA SER A 424 -2.69 7.85 5.60
C SER A 424 -1.71 8.22 6.71
N ASP A 425 -2.09 7.94 7.96
CA ASP A 425 -1.25 8.06 9.17
C ASP A 425 -0.81 6.68 9.65
N GLU A 426 0.44 6.35 9.44
CA GLU A 426 1.04 5.11 9.95
C GLU A 426 1.57 5.33 11.38
N TRP A 427 0.75 5.76 12.29
CA TRP A 427 1.16 6.07 13.66
C TRP A 427 2.00 4.95 14.31
N GLY A 428 3.23 5.27 14.66
CA GLY A 428 4.17 4.34 15.27
C GLY A 428 4.83 3.37 14.28
N GLY A 429 4.77 3.66 12.96
CA GLY A 429 5.42 2.83 11.93
C GLY A 429 4.86 1.42 11.85
N GLY A 430 3.55 1.26 11.97
CA GLY A 430 2.86 -0.01 11.84
C GLY A 430 3.15 -1.06 12.93
N GLY A 431 3.94 -0.73 13.94
CA GLY A 431 4.43 -1.71 14.92
C GLY A 431 3.51 -1.95 16.12
N GLY A 432 2.48 -1.13 16.32
CA GLY A 432 1.66 -1.16 17.54
C GLY A 432 0.16 -1.29 17.31
N PRO A 433 -0.61 -1.59 18.37
CA PRO A 433 -2.07 -1.63 18.31
C PRO A 433 -2.62 -0.20 18.39
N LYS A 434 -3.08 0.33 17.27
CA LYS A 434 -3.60 1.71 17.16
C LYS A 434 -5.05 1.77 16.65
N CYS A 435 -5.75 0.61 16.59
CA CYS A 435 -7.16 0.51 16.20
C CYS A 435 -8.03 -0.04 17.35
N ARG A 436 -7.66 0.20 18.62
CA ARG A 436 -8.44 -0.26 19.77
C ARG A 436 -9.67 0.62 19.95
N ALA A 437 -10.66 0.12 20.68
CA ALA A 437 -11.84 0.91 21.04
C ALA A 437 -11.53 2.18 21.85
N THR A 438 -10.37 2.23 22.50
CA THR A 438 -9.88 3.38 23.30
C THR A 438 -9.10 4.40 22.46
N ASP A 439 -8.65 4.04 21.25
CA ASP A 439 -7.92 4.95 20.37
C ASP A 439 -8.87 5.95 19.72
N LYS A 440 -8.42 7.18 19.56
CA LYS A 440 -9.20 8.20 18.86
C LYS A 440 -9.36 7.83 17.38
N ARG A 441 -10.50 8.18 16.80
CA ARG A 441 -10.80 7.87 15.40
C ARG A 441 -9.83 8.52 14.43
N GLU A 442 -9.35 9.72 14.74
CA GLU A 442 -8.44 10.50 13.92
C GLU A 442 -6.98 10.04 13.96
N TRP A 443 -6.62 9.12 14.88
CA TRP A 443 -5.27 8.63 15.06
C TRP A 443 -5.03 7.33 14.28
N GLY A 444 -3.97 7.26 13.50
CA GLY A 444 -3.69 6.10 12.65
C GLY A 444 -4.76 5.89 11.58
N ALA A 445 -5.33 6.97 11.06
CA ALA A 445 -6.46 7.02 10.14
C ALA A 445 -6.04 7.60 8.78
N ASP A 446 -6.98 7.65 7.84
CA ASP A 446 -6.83 8.45 6.63
C ASP A 446 -7.41 9.84 6.84
N ALA A 447 -6.76 10.86 6.30
CA ALA A 447 -7.30 12.20 6.17
C ALA A 447 -7.65 12.50 4.70
N ILE A 448 -8.90 12.88 4.45
CA ILE A 448 -9.43 13.13 3.11
C ILE A 448 -9.51 14.63 2.87
N PHE A 449 -8.93 15.05 1.76
CA PHE A 449 -8.93 16.44 1.29
C PHE A 449 -9.61 16.55 -0.07
N THR A 450 -10.32 17.65 -0.31
CA THR A 450 -10.69 18.07 -1.67
C THR A 450 -9.61 18.98 -2.23
N LEU A 451 -9.38 18.85 -3.53
CA LEU A 451 -8.49 19.72 -4.30
C LEU A 451 -9.33 20.68 -5.13
N ASP A 452 -9.24 21.95 -4.83
CA ASP A 452 -9.87 23.03 -5.57
C ASP A 452 -8.79 24.06 -5.94
N ASP A 453 -8.59 24.27 -7.24
CA ASP A 453 -7.50 25.10 -7.77
C ASP A 453 -6.13 24.82 -7.10
N ARG A 454 -5.79 23.53 -6.98
CA ARG A 454 -4.54 23.03 -6.34
C ARG A 454 -4.44 23.33 -4.83
N ARG A 455 -5.56 23.71 -4.20
CA ARG A 455 -5.64 23.94 -2.76
C ARG A 455 -6.27 22.73 -2.08
N MET A 456 -5.57 22.15 -1.11
CA MET A 456 -6.07 21.07 -0.26
C MET A 456 -6.97 21.62 0.85
N THR A 457 -8.20 21.11 0.94
CA THR A 457 -9.16 21.46 2.00
C THR A 457 -9.62 20.20 2.69
N PHE A 458 -9.32 20.07 3.99
CA PHE A 458 -9.71 18.92 4.81
C PHE A 458 -11.22 18.72 4.82
N ARG A 459 -11.67 17.46 4.77
CA ARG A 459 -13.08 17.06 4.78
C ARG A 459 -13.43 16.14 5.94
N SER A 460 -12.71 15.04 6.09
CA SER A 460 -13.01 14.04 7.11
C SER A 460 -11.83 13.09 7.34
N TYR A 461 -11.99 12.23 8.35
CA TYR A 461 -11.15 11.06 8.54
C TYR A 461 -11.93 9.78 8.19
N TYR A 462 -11.20 8.83 7.62
CA TYR A 462 -11.64 7.44 7.57
C TYR A 462 -10.77 6.59 8.49
N LYS A 463 -11.37 5.75 9.30
CA LYS A 463 -10.70 4.74 10.11
C LYS A 463 -11.50 3.45 10.09
N LEU A 464 -10.79 2.33 10.10
CA LEU A 464 -11.35 0.99 10.24
C LEU A 464 -12.44 0.97 11.34
N PRO A 465 -13.70 0.58 11.03
CA PRO A 465 -14.79 0.67 12.01
C PRO A 465 -14.69 -0.33 13.17
N ALA A 466 -14.16 -1.54 12.91
CA ALA A 466 -14.06 -2.59 13.92
C ALA A 466 -12.86 -2.37 14.84
N PRO A 467 -13.06 -2.28 16.17
CA PRO A 467 -11.93 -2.21 17.09
C PRO A 467 -11.14 -3.53 17.09
N GLN A 468 -9.82 -3.38 17.08
CA GLN A 468 -8.86 -4.48 17.17
C GLN A 468 -8.34 -4.67 18.59
N THR A 469 -7.63 -5.76 18.85
CA THR A 469 -7.10 -6.08 20.17
C THR A 469 -5.73 -5.44 20.43
N GLU A 470 -5.23 -5.58 21.66
CA GLU A 470 -3.87 -5.17 22.09
C GLU A 470 -2.75 -5.99 21.41
N LEU A 471 -3.09 -7.11 20.77
CA LEU A 471 -2.14 -8.02 20.14
C LEU A 471 -1.97 -7.78 18.64
N GLU A 472 -2.77 -6.87 18.08
CA GLU A 472 -2.84 -6.61 16.65
C GLU A 472 -2.22 -5.25 16.32
N ASN A 473 -1.10 -5.24 15.60
CA ASN A 473 -0.61 -4.00 14.99
C ASN A 473 -1.62 -3.55 13.93
N CYS A 474 -2.07 -2.31 14.01
CA CYS A 474 -3.12 -1.79 13.15
C CYS A 474 -3.07 -0.27 13.04
N VAL A 475 -2.92 0.21 11.80
CA VAL A 475 -3.07 1.61 11.35
C VAL A 475 -3.40 1.62 9.86
N ALA A 476 -3.80 2.77 9.31
CA ALA A 476 -3.94 2.99 7.87
C ALA A 476 -2.59 2.79 7.15
N HIS A 477 -2.58 2.01 6.08
CA HIS A 477 -1.38 1.71 5.30
C HIS A 477 -1.67 1.80 3.78
N ASN A 478 -0.99 1.01 2.95
CA ASN A 478 -1.07 1.14 1.50
C ASN A 478 -2.36 0.56 0.90
N GLY A 479 -2.88 1.27 -0.11
CA GLY A 479 -4.07 0.88 -0.83
C GLY A 479 -4.13 1.47 -2.24
N SER A 480 -5.16 1.11 -3.00
CA SER A 480 -5.40 1.64 -4.34
C SER A 480 -6.88 1.85 -4.62
N LEU A 481 -7.16 2.61 -5.69
CA LEU A 481 -8.53 2.72 -6.19
C LEU A 481 -8.99 1.38 -6.77
N ILE A 482 -10.27 1.04 -6.54
CA ILE A 482 -11.01 0.06 -7.34
C ILE A 482 -11.72 0.84 -8.45
N PRO A 483 -11.54 0.50 -9.74
CA PRO A 483 -12.01 1.31 -10.86
C PRO A 483 -13.53 1.19 -11.08
N ILE A 484 -14.32 1.67 -10.14
CA ILE A 484 -15.79 1.72 -10.26
C ILE A 484 -16.19 3.00 -11.00
N PRO A 485 -16.92 2.93 -12.14
CA PRO A 485 -17.32 4.12 -12.87
C PRO A 485 -18.13 5.09 -12.00
N GLY A 486 -17.72 6.37 -11.96
CA GLY A 486 -18.45 7.43 -11.27
C GLY A 486 -18.49 7.34 -9.74
N ARG A 487 -17.56 6.56 -9.14
CA ARG A 487 -17.39 6.47 -7.69
C ARG A 487 -15.90 6.40 -7.33
N ASP A 488 -15.58 6.90 -6.16
CA ASP A 488 -14.25 6.80 -5.56
C ASP A 488 -14.28 5.69 -4.52
N ILE A 489 -13.84 4.51 -4.93
CA ILE A 489 -13.77 3.32 -4.07
C ILE A 489 -12.31 2.98 -3.85
N MET A 490 -11.91 2.82 -2.60
CA MET A 490 -10.56 2.42 -2.21
C MET A 490 -10.55 1.05 -1.55
N VAL A 491 -9.56 0.23 -1.87
CA VAL A 491 -9.16 -0.92 -1.07
C VAL A 491 -7.87 -0.58 -0.36
N GLN A 492 -7.77 -0.87 0.94
CA GLN A 492 -6.63 -0.47 1.78
C GLN A 492 -6.30 -1.53 2.82
N ALA A 493 -5.01 -1.67 3.07
CA ALA A 493 -4.46 -2.51 4.11
C ALA A 493 -4.39 -1.78 5.47
N TRP A 494 -4.60 -2.53 6.56
CA TRP A 494 -4.58 -2.05 7.95
C TRP A 494 -3.73 -2.97 8.83
N TYR A 495 -2.67 -3.56 8.30
CA TYR A 495 -1.88 -4.58 8.99
C TYR A 495 -2.76 -5.73 9.51
N GLN A 496 -2.71 -6.06 10.82
CA GLN A 496 -3.58 -7.09 11.40
C GLN A 496 -5.05 -6.65 11.54
N GLY A 497 -5.40 -5.39 11.31
CA GLY A 497 -6.78 -4.97 11.09
C GLY A 497 -7.35 -5.43 9.75
N GLY A 498 -6.54 -6.10 8.93
CA GLY A 498 -6.95 -6.72 7.68
C GLY A 498 -7.04 -5.75 6.50
N ILE A 499 -8.06 -5.95 5.68
CA ILE A 499 -8.31 -5.19 4.46
C ILE A 499 -9.69 -4.56 4.55
N SER A 500 -9.77 -3.25 4.32
CA SER A 500 -11.02 -2.50 4.22
C SER A 500 -11.23 -2.01 2.78
N VAL A 501 -12.46 -2.09 2.30
CA VAL A 501 -12.91 -1.44 1.07
C VAL A 501 -13.93 -0.38 1.45
N PHE A 502 -13.69 0.86 1.07
CA PHE A 502 -14.56 1.96 1.45
C PHE A 502 -14.86 2.91 0.28
N ASP A 503 -16.06 3.48 0.33
CA ASP A 503 -16.55 4.51 -0.58
C ASP A 503 -16.25 5.88 0.02
N TRP A 504 -15.49 6.70 -0.67
CA TRP A 504 -15.18 8.08 -0.33
C TRP A 504 -15.59 9.07 -1.42
N THR A 505 -16.58 8.65 -2.23
CA THR A 505 -17.22 9.51 -3.24
C THR A 505 -17.75 10.79 -2.60
N ASP A 506 -18.39 10.68 -1.42
CA ASP A 506 -18.60 11.80 -0.52
C ASP A 506 -17.40 11.91 0.43
N ALA A 507 -16.53 12.89 0.17
CA ALA A 507 -15.32 13.13 0.96
C ALA A 507 -15.60 13.47 2.44
N ALA A 508 -16.83 13.88 2.79
CA ALA A 508 -17.21 14.21 4.16
C ALA A 508 -17.71 12.98 4.94
N HIS A 509 -18.19 11.94 4.25
CA HIS A 509 -18.83 10.78 4.86
C HIS A 509 -18.35 9.45 4.25
N PRO A 510 -17.05 9.12 4.35
CA PRO A 510 -16.54 7.85 3.84
C PRO A 510 -17.18 6.67 4.59
N THR A 511 -17.49 5.60 3.86
CA THR A 511 -18.24 4.45 4.40
C THR A 511 -17.60 3.14 3.98
N GLU A 512 -17.35 2.23 4.94
CA GLU A 512 -16.89 0.88 4.64
C GLU A 512 -18.00 0.08 3.94
N ILE A 513 -17.63 -0.63 2.86
CA ILE A 513 -18.56 -1.40 2.03
C ILE A 513 -18.17 -2.87 1.89
N ALA A 514 -16.94 -3.22 2.24
CA ALA A 514 -16.46 -4.59 2.29
C ALA A 514 -15.23 -4.69 3.18
N PHE A 515 -14.98 -5.87 3.75
CA PHE A 515 -13.74 -6.15 4.49
C PHE A 515 -13.37 -7.63 4.46
N PHE A 516 -12.08 -7.87 4.72
CA PHE A 516 -11.53 -9.17 5.09
C PHE A 516 -10.55 -8.99 6.23
N ASP A 517 -10.67 -9.81 7.26
CA ASP A 517 -9.85 -9.70 8.47
C ASP A 517 -9.50 -11.08 9.03
N ARG A 518 -8.38 -11.15 9.75
CA ARG A 518 -7.95 -12.29 10.54
C ARG A 518 -7.71 -11.82 11.97
N GLY A 519 -8.09 -12.63 12.94
CA GLY A 519 -7.76 -12.35 14.35
C GLY A 519 -6.24 -12.33 14.59
N PRO A 520 -5.81 -11.97 15.81
CA PRO A 520 -4.40 -11.83 16.15
C PRO A 520 -3.58 -13.03 15.70
N MET A 521 -2.42 -12.79 15.11
CA MET A 521 -1.52 -13.86 14.68
C MET A 521 -1.05 -14.73 15.85
N ASP A 522 -0.84 -14.11 17.02
CA ASP A 522 -0.48 -14.79 18.28
C ASP A 522 -1.41 -14.31 19.39
N GLY A 523 -1.96 -15.26 20.17
CA GLY A 523 -2.89 -14.97 21.26
C GLY A 523 -2.24 -14.52 22.57
N THR A 524 -0.91 -14.44 22.62
CA THR A 524 -0.15 -14.13 23.85
C THR A 524 0.84 -12.99 23.68
N ASN A 525 1.39 -12.83 22.49
CA ASN A 525 2.42 -11.83 22.21
C ASN A 525 2.04 -10.99 21.00
N PRO A 526 2.28 -9.68 21.00
CA PRO A 526 2.17 -8.88 19.80
C PRO A 526 3.25 -9.31 18.80
N VAL A 527 2.82 -9.66 17.59
CA VAL A 527 3.68 -10.06 16.47
C VAL A 527 3.34 -9.18 15.28
N GLY A 528 4.33 -8.58 14.65
CA GLY A 528 4.13 -7.81 13.42
C GLY A 528 3.67 -8.73 12.29
N ALA A 529 2.45 -8.55 11.81
CA ALA A 529 1.81 -9.36 10.79
C ALA A 529 0.70 -8.55 10.09
N GLY A 530 -0.10 -9.25 9.27
CA GLY A 530 -1.23 -8.67 8.58
C GLY A 530 -0.88 -8.10 7.21
N SER A 531 -1.81 -7.41 6.62
CA SER A 531 -1.70 -6.87 5.27
C SER A 531 -0.79 -5.64 5.23
N TRP A 532 0.36 -5.74 4.54
CA TRP A 532 1.24 -4.60 4.22
C TRP A 532 0.58 -3.71 3.19
N SER A 533 0.02 -4.29 2.13
CA SER A 533 -0.64 -3.58 1.04
C SER A 533 -1.83 -4.37 0.50
N ALA A 534 -2.80 -3.66 -0.06
CA ALA A 534 -3.95 -4.25 -0.73
C ALA A 534 -4.29 -3.45 -1.99
N TYR A 535 -4.18 -4.08 -3.16
CA TYR A 535 -4.33 -3.40 -4.45
C TYR A 535 -5.28 -4.13 -5.37
N TRP A 536 -6.08 -3.35 -6.10
CA TRP A 536 -6.84 -3.87 -7.23
C TRP A 536 -5.95 -3.98 -8.46
N TYR A 537 -5.93 -5.15 -9.05
CA TYR A 537 -5.27 -5.37 -10.32
C TYR A 537 -6.04 -6.37 -11.19
N ASN A 538 -6.43 -5.93 -12.40
CA ASN A 538 -7.04 -6.74 -13.45
C ASN A 538 -8.13 -7.71 -12.96
N GLY A 539 -9.03 -7.22 -12.10
CA GLY A 539 -10.23 -7.96 -11.69
C GLY A 539 -10.22 -8.55 -10.28
N HIS A 540 -9.09 -8.51 -9.57
CA HIS A 540 -8.93 -9.04 -8.23
C HIS A 540 -8.24 -8.07 -7.28
N VAL A 541 -8.40 -8.29 -5.99
CA VAL A 541 -7.60 -7.64 -4.95
C VAL A 541 -6.45 -8.58 -4.58
N TYR A 542 -5.23 -8.04 -4.58
CA TYR A 542 -4.02 -8.72 -4.13
C TYR A 542 -3.51 -8.03 -2.88
N SER A 543 -3.12 -8.82 -1.88
CA SER A 543 -2.53 -8.28 -0.66
C SER A 543 -1.21 -8.97 -0.35
N SER A 544 -0.20 -8.15 -0.04
CA SER A 544 1.04 -8.64 0.56
C SER A 544 0.82 -8.81 2.06
N GLU A 545 0.78 -10.03 2.52
CA GLU A 545 0.67 -10.33 3.94
C GLU A 545 2.07 -10.57 4.52
N ILE A 546 2.42 -9.77 5.53
CA ILE A 546 3.76 -9.68 6.11
C ILE A 546 4.37 -11.04 6.42
N ALA A 547 3.60 -11.92 7.07
CA ALA A 547 4.08 -13.19 7.58
C ALA A 547 3.55 -14.41 6.80
N ARG A 548 2.41 -14.26 6.08
CA ARG A 548 1.69 -15.37 5.46
C ARG A 548 1.86 -15.43 3.93
N GLY A 549 2.49 -14.43 3.28
CA GLY A 549 2.79 -14.43 1.85
C GLY A 549 1.82 -13.57 1.01
N LEU A 550 1.21 -14.15 -0.03
CA LEU A 550 0.33 -13.45 -0.96
C LEU A 550 -1.13 -13.89 -0.78
N ASP A 551 -2.02 -12.95 -0.54
CA ASP A 551 -3.47 -13.16 -0.56
C ASP A 551 -4.07 -12.69 -1.89
N VAL A 552 -5.05 -13.43 -2.41
CA VAL A 552 -5.88 -13.04 -3.56
C VAL A 552 -7.33 -13.08 -3.13
N LEU A 553 -8.06 -11.98 -3.39
CA LEU A 553 -9.44 -11.83 -2.97
C LEU A 553 -10.34 -11.38 -4.11
N ASP A 554 -11.62 -11.77 -4.03
CA ASP A 554 -12.70 -11.32 -4.89
C ASP A 554 -13.60 -10.32 -4.19
N LEU A 555 -13.96 -9.26 -4.90
CA LEU A 555 -15.04 -8.39 -4.51
C LEU A 555 -16.39 -9.01 -4.91
N LEU A 556 -17.33 -9.05 -4.00
CA LEU A 556 -18.64 -9.69 -4.21
C LEU A 556 -19.75 -8.65 -4.43
N PRO A 557 -20.74 -8.95 -5.29
CA PRO A 557 -21.93 -8.10 -5.41
C PRO A 557 -22.65 -7.95 -4.08
N SER A 558 -23.09 -6.72 -3.79
CA SER A 558 -23.74 -6.37 -2.54
C SER A 558 -24.74 -5.21 -2.75
N GLY A 559 -25.41 -4.77 -1.69
CA GLY A 559 -26.22 -3.57 -1.74
C GLY A 559 -25.42 -2.29 -2.02
N PHE A 560 -24.10 -2.32 -1.75
CA PHE A 560 -23.19 -1.19 -1.99
C PHE A 560 -22.58 -1.20 -3.40
N LEU A 561 -22.32 -2.39 -3.96
CA LEU A 561 -21.73 -2.57 -5.28
C LEU A 561 -22.52 -3.60 -6.07
N SER A 562 -23.07 -3.18 -7.20
CA SER A 562 -23.80 -4.07 -8.09
C SER A 562 -22.84 -4.96 -8.90
N ASN A 563 -23.38 -6.02 -9.50
CA ASN A 563 -22.61 -6.83 -10.44
C ASN A 563 -22.10 -6.01 -11.64
N ASN A 564 -22.90 -5.05 -12.14
CA ASN A 564 -22.46 -4.20 -13.24
C ASN A 564 -21.27 -3.31 -12.85
N GLU A 565 -21.25 -2.79 -11.61
CA GLU A 565 -20.12 -1.99 -11.11
C GLU A 565 -18.84 -2.83 -11.03
N ILE A 566 -18.91 -4.06 -10.51
CA ILE A 566 -17.77 -4.96 -10.41
C ILE A 566 -17.28 -5.42 -11.79
N GLU A 567 -18.20 -5.80 -12.70
CA GLU A 567 -17.82 -6.20 -14.05
C GLU A 567 -17.24 -5.03 -14.86
N ALA A 568 -17.74 -3.81 -14.65
CA ALA A 568 -17.14 -2.61 -15.24
C ALA A 568 -15.70 -2.38 -14.73
N ALA A 569 -15.45 -2.61 -13.44
CA ALA A 569 -14.11 -2.52 -12.86
C ALA A 569 -13.14 -3.56 -13.46
N LYS A 570 -13.62 -4.77 -13.73
CA LYS A 570 -12.83 -5.85 -14.35
C LYS A 570 -12.45 -5.58 -15.80
N LEU A 571 -13.12 -4.65 -16.49
CA LEU A 571 -12.78 -4.25 -17.85
C LEU A 571 -11.55 -3.33 -17.93
N VAL A 572 -11.14 -2.74 -16.80
CA VAL A 572 -9.93 -1.93 -16.74
C VAL A 572 -8.73 -2.86 -16.61
N HIS A 573 -7.87 -2.84 -17.61
CA HIS A 573 -6.67 -3.65 -17.67
C HIS A 573 -5.42 -2.79 -17.75
N TRP A 574 -4.41 -3.17 -16.97
CA TRP A 574 -3.08 -2.57 -17.00
C TRP A 574 -2.02 -3.63 -17.33
N ASP A 575 -1.04 -3.26 -18.16
CA ASP A 575 0.14 -4.10 -18.42
C ASP A 575 1.12 -4.08 -17.25
N TYR A 576 1.11 -3.01 -16.44
CA TYR A 576 1.82 -2.90 -15.19
C TYR A 576 1.04 -1.95 -14.25
N PHE A 577 1.27 -2.11 -12.96
CA PHE A 577 0.69 -1.23 -11.93
C PHE A 577 1.68 -1.09 -10.79
N ASN A 578 1.94 0.17 -10.41
CA ASN A 578 2.68 0.58 -9.23
C ASN A 578 1.80 1.56 -8.45
N THR A 579 1.73 1.41 -7.15
CA THR A 579 0.83 2.25 -6.34
C THR A 579 1.25 3.72 -6.36
N GLN A 580 2.56 3.98 -6.27
CA GLN A 580 3.11 5.33 -6.26
C GLN A 580 3.20 5.97 -7.66
N ASP A 581 2.81 5.27 -8.71
CA ASP A 581 2.63 5.78 -10.08
C ASP A 581 1.15 5.58 -10.47
N GLN A 582 0.31 6.50 -10.03
CA GLN A 582 -1.14 6.35 -10.14
C GLN A 582 -1.58 6.50 -11.61
N PRO A 583 -2.17 5.44 -12.23
CA PRO A 583 -2.68 5.54 -13.59
C PRO A 583 -4.02 6.26 -13.61
N ARG A 584 -4.31 6.97 -14.70
CA ARG A 584 -5.67 7.44 -14.97
C ARG A 584 -6.54 6.25 -15.37
N ILE A 585 -7.62 6.05 -14.65
CA ILE A 585 -8.59 4.99 -14.95
C ILE A 585 -9.48 5.42 -16.11
N VAL A 586 -9.52 4.59 -17.15
CA VAL A 586 -10.38 4.77 -18.31
C VAL A 586 -11.12 3.47 -18.58
N TRP A 587 -12.44 3.53 -18.62
CA TRP A 587 -13.27 2.35 -18.88
C TRP A 587 -13.50 2.20 -20.37
N PRO A 588 -13.36 0.99 -20.95
CA PRO A 588 -13.79 0.75 -22.31
C PRO A 588 -15.33 0.84 -22.40
N PRO A 589 -15.88 1.34 -23.52
CA PRO A 589 -17.31 1.39 -23.73
C PRO A 589 -17.95 0.00 -23.58
N SER A 590 -18.89 -0.14 -22.64
CA SER A 590 -19.54 -1.43 -22.38
C SER A 590 -20.93 -1.27 -21.78
N PHE A 591 -21.76 -2.32 -21.91
CA PHE A 591 -23.05 -2.39 -21.22
C PHE A 591 -22.90 -2.43 -19.70
N PHE A 592 -21.79 -2.97 -19.18
CA PHE A 592 -21.51 -2.97 -17.75
C PHE A 592 -21.26 -1.56 -17.21
N VAL A 593 -20.54 -0.71 -17.94
CA VAL A 593 -20.32 0.70 -17.55
C VAL A 593 -21.63 1.47 -17.54
N ALA A 594 -22.46 1.33 -18.58
CA ALA A 594 -23.80 1.94 -18.61
C ALA A 594 -24.69 1.38 -17.48
N GLY A 595 -24.68 0.07 -17.27
CA GLY A 595 -25.42 -0.62 -16.20
C GLY A 595 -25.00 -0.16 -14.81
N ALA A 596 -23.71 0.07 -14.58
CA ALA A 596 -23.17 0.59 -13.32
C ALA A 596 -23.78 1.95 -12.96
N TYR A 597 -23.83 2.89 -13.88
CA TYR A 597 -24.48 4.19 -13.65
C TYR A 597 -25.98 4.06 -13.40
N VAL A 598 -26.67 3.16 -14.10
CA VAL A 598 -28.12 2.90 -13.87
C VAL A 598 -28.36 2.35 -12.47
N ASP A 599 -27.51 1.41 -12.03
CA ASP A 599 -27.61 0.81 -10.70
C ASP A 599 -27.32 1.83 -9.58
N GLN A 600 -26.35 2.71 -9.79
CA GLN A 600 -26.07 3.82 -8.87
C GLN A 600 -27.24 4.81 -8.78
N LEU A 601 -27.82 5.20 -9.93
CA LEU A 601 -28.98 6.09 -10.00
C LEU A 601 -30.21 5.46 -9.30
N ALA A 602 -30.40 4.15 -9.44
CA ALA A 602 -31.44 3.41 -8.73
C ALA A 602 -31.21 3.41 -7.21
N ARG A 603 -29.98 3.13 -6.77
CA ARG A 603 -29.61 3.05 -5.36
C ARG A 603 -29.73 4.39 -4.65
N SER A 604 -29.34 5.49 -5.31
CA SER A 604 -29.39 6.84 -4.77
C SER A 604 -30.73 7.55 -4.96
N ASN A 605 -31.71 6.93 -5.62
CA ASN A 605 -32.93 7.61 -6.12
C ASN A 605 -32.60 8.85 -6.99
N GLY A 606 -31.46 8.83 -7.67
CA GLY A 606 -30.96 9.91 -8.53
C GLY A 606 -31.78 10.12 -9.80
N LEU A 607 -32.57 9.12 -10.20
CA LEU A 607 -33.51 9.15 -11.31
C LEU A 607 -34.79 8.41 -10.91
N ALA A 608 -35.94 8.86 -11.39
CA ALA A 608 -37.26 8.27 -11.05
C ALA A 608 -37.27 6.76 -11.36
N PRO A 609 -37.87 5.93 -10.48
CA PRO A 609 -37.84 4.46 -10.61
C PRO A 609 -38.39 3.94 -11.93
N GLU A 610 -39.46 4.56 -12.46
CA GLU A 610 -40.05 4.21 -13.75
C GLU A 610 -39.07 4.49 -14.90
N ARG A 611 -38.31 5.59 -14.79
CA ARG A 611 -37.31 5.95 -15.79
C ARG A 611 -36.09 5.03 -15.73
N VAL A 612 -35.64 4.66 -14.53
CA VAL A 612 -34.61 3.62 -14.32
C VAL A 612 -35.01 2.31 -15.00
N ALA A 613 -36.26 1.86 -14.79
CA ALA A 613 -36.78 0.64 -15.41
C ALA A 613 -36.80 0.74 -16.95
N ALA A 614 -37.25 1.88 -17.48
CA ALA A 614 -37.27 2.12 -18.93
C ALA A 614 -35.86 2.12 -19.55
N VAL A 615 -34.88 2.71 -18.86
CA VAL A 615 -33.46 2.73 -19.29
C VAL A 615 -32.88 1.31 -19.30
N ARG A 616 -33.10 0.51 -18.24
CA ARG A 616 -32.68 -0.91 -18.22
C ARG A 616 -33.25 -1.69 -19.40
N GLN A 617 -34.56 -1.59 -19.63
CA GLN A 617 -35.19 -2.25 -20.79
C GLN A 617 -34.63 -1.78 -22.13
N ALA A 618 -34.28 -0.50 -22.27
CA ALA A 618 -33.66 0.02 -23.48
C ALA A 618 -32.25 -0.55 -23.72
N LEU A 619 -31.44 -0.62 -22.66
CA LEU A 619 -30.12 -1.24 -22.70
C LEU A 619 -30.20 -2.73 -23.03
N ASP A 620 -31.12 -3.47 -22.39
CA ASP A 620 -31.34 -4.90 -22.64
C ASP A 620 -31.77 -5.17 -24.09
N ARG A 621 -32.60 -4.30 -24.67
CA ARG A 621 -32.98 -4.38 -26.09
C ARG A 621 -31.78 -4.08 -27.01
N ALA A 622 -31.04 -3.00 -26.71
CA ALA A 622 -29.89 -2.61 -27.51
C ALA A 622 -28.79 -3.68 -27.51
N GLN A 623 -28.61 -4.38 -26.40
CA GLN A 623 -27.63 -5.47 -26.27
C GLN A 623 -27.92 -6.64 -27.23
N LYS A 624 -29.17 -6.88 -27.53
CA LYS A 624 -29.61 -7.94 -28.48
C LYS A 624 -29.54 -7.55 -29.93
N LEU A 625 -29.35 -6.26 -30.24
CA LEU A 625 -29.19 -5.72 -31.59
C LEU A 625 -27.73 -5.72 -32.01
N SER A 626 -27.47 -5.46 -33.29
CA SER A 626 -26.11 -5.34 -33.86
C SER A 626 -26.03 -4.21 -34.87
N GLY A 627 -24.81 -3.79 -35.23
CA GLY A 627 -24.54 -2.82 -36.28
C GLY A 627 -25.33 -1.51 -36.14
N ALA A 628 -25.93 -1.07 -37.24
CA ALA A 628 -26.65 0.20 -37.34
C ALA A 628 -27.88 0.27 -36.41
N GLU A 629 -28.60 -0.84 -36.21
CA GLU A 629 -29.77 -0.88 -35.34
C GLU A 629 -29.38 -0.67 -33.87
N ARG A 630 -28.33 -1.33 -33.38
CA ARG A 630 -27.78 -1.12 -32.04
C ARG A 630 -27.36 0.34 -31.86
N ARG A 631 -26.60 0.88 -32.80
CA ARG A 631 -26.14 2.28 -32.77
C ARG A 631 -27.31 3.24 -32.68
N ALA A 632 -28.33 3.07 -33.54
CA ALA A 632 -29.50 3.94 -33.52
C ALA A 632 -30.25 3.89 -32.19
N ALA A 633 -30.47 2.69 -31.63
CA ALA A 633 -31.13 2.51 -30.34
C ALA A 633 -30.37 3.18 -29.17
N LEU A 634 -29.06 3.02 -29.13
CA LEU A 634 -28.20 3.63 -28.12
C LEU A 634 -28.11 5.16 -28.27
N THR A 635 -27.99 5.68 -29.49
CA THR A 635 -27.97 7.13 -29.74
C THR A 635 -29.30 7.78 -29.30
N GLN A 636 -30.42 7.12 -29.59
CA GLN A 636 -31.73 7.57 -29.15
C GLN A 636 -31.82 7.59 -27.62
N LEU A 637 -31.34 6.54 -26.95
CA LEU A 637 -31.30 6.47 -25.48
C LEU A 637 -30.44 7.57 -24.89
N ALA A 638 -29.23 7.79 -25.42
CA ALA A 638 -28.33 8.85 -24.96
C ALA A 638 -28.95 10.25 -25.07
N THR A 639 -29.67 10.52 -26.19
CA THR A 639 -30.40 11.78 -26.40
C THR A 639 -31.51 11.97 -25.34
N GLN A 640 -32.28 10.91 -25.06
CA GLN A 640 -33.32 10.94 -24.04
C GLN A 640 -32.75 11.22 -22.65
N LEU A 641 -31.65 10.52 -22.27
CA LEU A 641 -30.96 10.72 -20.99
C LEU A 641 -30.42 12.16 -20.86
N GLY A 642 -29.94 12.75 -21.95
CA GLY A 642 -29.54 14.16 -21.96
C GLY A 642 -30.71 15.10 -21.59
N GLY A 643 -31.91 14.80 -22.04
CA GLY A 643 -33.13 15.53 -21.66
C GLY A 643 -33.56 15.27 -20.20
N ASP A 644 -33.43 14.04 -19.71
CA ASP A 644 -33.78 13.65 -18.35
C ASP A 644 -32.91 14.34 -17.28
N ALA A 645 -31.66 14.67 -17.62
CA ALA A 645 -30.67 15.19 -16.68
C ALA A 645 -31.09 16.50 -15.98
N ALA A 646 -31.90 17.34 -16.62
CA ALA A 646 -32.35 18.61 -16.06
C ALA A 646 -33.40 18.43 -14.93
N GLY A 647 -34.19 17.34 -14.98
CA GLY A 647 -35.23 17.04 -13.99
C GLY A 647 -34.85 15.95 -12.99
N ALA A 648 -33.67 15.35 -13.12
CA ALA A 648 -33.19 14.28 -12.27
C ALA A 648 -32.63 14.81 -10.94
N ALA A 649 -32.79 14.04 -9.85
CA ALA A 649 -32.21 14.38 -8.56
C ALA A 649 -30.66 14.34 -8.60
N ASP A 650 -30.07 13.44 -9.43
CA ASP A 650 -28.63 13.40 -9.74
C ASP A 650 -28.42 13.62 -11.25
N GLY A 651 -28.60 14.85 -11.70
CA GLY A 651 -28.42 15.20 -13.11
C GLY A 651 -26.98 15.05 -13.61
N ALA A 652 -25.99 15.14 -12.73
CA ALA A 652 -24.58 14.92 -13.10
C ALA A 652 -24.35 13.45 -13.48
N LYS A 653 -24.85 12.52 -12.69
CA LYS A 653 -24.72 11.09 -12.97
C LYS A 653 -25.56 10.64 -14.16
N VAL A 654 -26.73 11.27 -14.39
CA VAL A 654 -27.53 11.04 -15.62
C VAL A 654 -26.76 11.49 -16.86
N ARG A 655 -26.03 12.61 -16.81
CA ARG A 655 -25.15 13.05 -17.92
C ARG A 655 -24.00 12.07 -18.14
N ALA A 656 -23.38 11.56 -17.05
CA ALA A 656 -22.34 10.54 -17.16
C ALA A 656 -22.86 9.25 -17.81
N LEU A 657 -24.05 8.80 -17.43
CA LEU A 657 -24.75 7.68 -18.08
C LEU A 657 -24.99 7.95 -19.58
N ALA A 658 -25.49 9.14 -19.93
CA ALA A 658 -25.74 9.54 -21.31
C ALA A 658 -24.42 9.52 -22.13
N ALA A 659 -23.33 10.00 -21.56
CA ALA A 659 -22.00 9.95 -22.19
C ALA A 659 -21.55 8.50 -22.41
N ALA A 660 -21.63 7.64 -21.39
CA ALA A 660 -21.26 6.23 -21.50
C ALA A 660 -22.09 5.47 -22.55
N VAL A 661 -23.41 5.74 -22.63
CA VAL A 661 -24.28 5.16 -23.66
C VAL A 661 -23.91 5.67 -25.07
N ASN A 662 -23.54 6.94 -25.19
CA ASN A 662 -23.10 7.51 -26.48
C ASN A 662 -21.75 6.94 -26.92
N GLU A 663 -20.80 6.77 -26.00
CA GLU A 663 -19.52 6.10 -26.28
C GLU A 663 -19.76 4.66 -26.74
N LEU A 664 -20.66 3.93 -26.08
CA LEU A 664 -21.05 2.57 -26.44
C LEU A 664 -21.71 2.52 -27.84
N ALA A 665 -22.51 3.54 -28.22
CA ALA A 665 -23.10 3.66 -29.54
C ALA A 665 -22.04 3.86 -30.64
N ASN A 666 -20.93 4.52 -30.32
CA ASN A 666 -19.85 4.84 -31.25
C ASN A 666 -18.71 3.83 -31.23
N ALA A 667 -18.69 2.91 -30.28
CA ALA A 667 -17.71 1.83 -30.25
C ALA A 667 -17.86 0.94 -31.51
N GLN A 668 -16.73 0.64 -32.14
CA GLN A 668 -16.73 -0.33 -33.22
C GLN A 668 -17.04 -1.72 -32.66
N PRO A 669 -17.82 -2.57 -33.41
CA PRO A 669 -18.15 -3.91 -32.96
C PRO A 669 -16.93 -4.83 -32.84
#